data_5ed911a1677d90519914e905afac175b
#
_entry.id   5ed911a1677d90519914e905afac175b
#
_cell.length_a   1.000
_cell.length_b   1.000
_cell.length_c   1.000
_cell.angle_alpha   90.00
_cell.angle_beta   90.00
_cell.angle_gamma   90.00
#
_symmetry.space_group_name_H-M   'P 1'
#
loop_
_entity.id
_entity.type
_entity.pdbx_description
1 polymer ?
#
loop_
_entity_poly.entity_id
_entity_poly.type
_entity_poly.pdbx_seq_one_letter_code
_entity_poly.pdbx_strand_id
1 'polypeptide(L)'
;RHSRVSGLGNTDGSKKAMNLLYAIRTIQQRTGRDLGATFLSGTTIANSLTELYLLFKYLRPKELERQDIPCFDAWAAVFAQKTSEFEFSVTNEVISKERFRYFIKVPELAMFYNEITDYRTAADVGIDRPELDEELCQIPMTDDQQAFLDKLVIFAKTGDPEHIGRADLSDGEVKALMLLVTMYSNKLSLDMRLISPAYADSPGNKASRSAANIAEYYRRYEDQKGTQMVFCDLSTYKPGIWNVYSEIKRKLVEDHGIPAQEIRFVQEAASDKVRQAMFDAMNEGKIRVLFGSTQKLGTGVNAQQRIVCMHHLDIPWRPMDLEQRNGRGARKGNIVAKEYAGNKVKAYVYAVLRTLDAYKLNLLHNKQQFIDQLKRNRLGARRLDEGAISEDSGMNFAEWMAVVSGNTDLLQKAKLEGRIAALESEQTIFMRTRHEAQSQLQRYTAEIGRRDAMLERLKRDWDYINEVAPPDAKGKRANPLRIDGVESADIVAHGKRLVEIDRTVNTGDDYQKIGTLFDFRILVRTERMQKDGLALTVNKFMVEGLDGIKYTFNNGHLAAEPKTAATNFIRALDTIPSLMATYEKEKKQFTRDIPTFEQQIAAVWPKEEELKRLKAEAESLTRKIQLDIAQKQQEMQAKTADNGNGLKIENAEVVDEVVRPSKSEPLSAAFGNQEEPPEEREHVVSPPESDFIRNHILLVRPATNMKAKGPKI
;
A
#
# COMPACT_ATOMS: atom_id res chain seq x y z
N ARG A 1 -21.13 -8.41 17.12
CA ARG A 1 -19.99 -9.28 17.44
C ARG A 1 -20.46 -10.66 17.87
N HIS A 2 -20.35 -11.65 17.02
CA HIS A 2 -20.78 -12.99 17.39
C HIS A 2 -19.76 -14.09 17.06
N SER A 3 -18.66 -13.79 16.36
CA SER A 3 -17.68 -14.83 16.06
C SER A 3 -16.54 -14.85 17.09
N ARG A 4 -16.48 -15.93 17.85
CA ARG A 4 -15.35 -16.32 18.68
C ARG A 4 -14.28 -16.98 17.80
N VAL A 5 -13.77 -16.27 16.81
CA VAL A 5 -12.74 -16.78 15.90
C VAL A 5 -11.37 -16.47 16.48
N SER A 6 -10.51 -17.46 16.53
CA SER A 6 -9.12 -17.31 17.00
C SER A 6 -8.33 -16.38 16.05
N GLY A 7 -7.41 -15.58 16.58
CA GLY A 7 -6.58 -14.65 15.79
C GLY A 7 -7.14 -13.24 15.62
N LEU A 8 -8.33 -12.96 16.13
CA LEU A 8 -8.83 -11.60 16.29
C LEU A 8 -8.29 -11.04 17.61
N GLY A 9 -7.33 -10.17 17.62
CA GLY A 9 -6.75 -9.56 18.83
C GLY A 9 -7.81 -9.14 19.89
N ASN A 10 -7.42 -8.41 20.93
CA ASN A 10 -8.32 -8.06 22.03
C ASN A 10 -9.64 -7.44 21.52
N THR A 11 -10.73 -8.17 21.72
CA THR A 11 -12.08 -7.77 21.29
C THR A 11 -12.81 -6.86 22.27
N ASP A 12 -12.26 -6.60 23.46
CA ASP A 12 -12.92 -5.79 24.51
C ASP A 12 -12.96 -4.31 24.16
N GLY A 13 -12.13 -3.90 23.20
CA GLY A 13 -12.06 -2.52 22.76
C GLY A 13 -11.38 -1.62 23.79
N SER A 14 -11.26 -0.34 23.46
CA SER A 14 -10.72 0.66 24.38
C SER A 14 -11.63 1.89 24.45
N LYS A 15 -11.71 2.52 25.63
CA LYS A 15 -12.45 3.76 25.82
C LYS A 15 -11.93 4.87 24.90
N LYS A 16 -10.60 4.92 24.67
CA LYS A 16 -9.98 5.90 23.74
C LYS A 16 -10.44 5.69 22.30
N ALA A 17 -10.44 4.44 21.82
CA ALA A 17 -10.91 4.11 20.48
C ALA A 17 -12.40 4.43 20.28
N MET A 18 -13.22 4.17 21.30
CA MET A 18 -14.64 4.50 21.29
C MET A 18 -14.86 6.03 21.22
N ASN A 19 -14.17 6.81 22.06
CA ASN A 19 -14.29 8.26 22.05
C ASN A 19 -13.85 8.86 20.71
N LEU A 20 -12.77 8.35 20.12
CA LEU A 20 -12.31 8.75 18.79
C LEU A 20 -13.36 8.44 17.73
N LEU A 21 -13.97 7.25 17.78
CA LEU A 21 -15.02 6.85 16.83
C LEU A 21 -16.22 7.82 16.93
N TYR A 22 -16.68 8.16 18.14
CA TYR A 22 -17.78 9.11 18.32
C TYR A 22 -17.45 10.50 17.80
N ALA A 23 -16.24 10.99 18.05
CA ALA A 23 -15.80 12.30 17.53
C ALA A 23 -15.83 12.34 16.01
N ILE A 24 -15.27 11.29 15.36
CA ILE A 24 -15.25 11.18 13.89
C ILE A 24 -16.69 11.07 13.35
N ARG A 25 -17.54 10.24 13.96
CA ARG A 25 -18.96 10.10 13.57
C ARG A 25 -19.72 11.42 13.65
N THR A 26 -19.48 12.21 14.69
CA THR A 26 -20.11 13.53 14.82
C THR A 26 -19.73 14.46 13.66
N ILE A 27 -18.46 14.44 13.23
CA ILE A 27 -18.01 15.24 12.09
C ILE A 27 -18.65 14.72 10.79
N GLN A 28 -18.65 13.41 10.58
CA GLN A 28 -19.25 12.76 9.41
C GLN A 28 -20.75 13.05 9.28
N GLN A 29 -21.48 13.06 10.40
CA GLN A 29 -22.91 13.43 10.42
C GLN A 29 -23.12 14.90 10.06
N ARG A 30 -22.32 15.80 10.62
CA ARG A 30 -22.41 17.24 10.35
C ARG A 30 -22.11 17.59 8.90
N THR A 31 -21.11 16.93 8.33
CA THR A 31 -20.67 17.18 6.93
C THR A 31 -21.47 16.41 5.89
N GLY A 32 -22.24 15.42 6.30
CA GLY A 32 -22.94 14.51 5.41
C GLY A 32 -22.01 13.62 4.55
N ARG A 33 -20.71 13.54 4.88
CA ARG A 33 -19.69 12.81 4.12
C ARG A 33 -18.95 11.83 5.02
N ASP A 34 -18.26 10.84 4.43
CA ASP A 34 -17.36 9.93 5.16
C ASP A 34 -16.08 10.61 5.63
N LEU A 35 -15.76 11.79 5.09
CA LEU A 35 -14.61 12.59 5.51
C LEU A 35 -14.82 13.13 6.92
N GLY A 36 -13.96 12.73 7.85
CA GLY A 36 -14.07 13.14 9.26
C GLY A 36 -12.73 13.11 9.98
N ALA A 37 -11.73 12.44 9.42
CA ALA A 37 -10.39 12.35 10.00
C ALA A 37 -9.35 11.98 8.95
N THR A 38 -8.10 12.36 9.19
CA THR A 38 -6.93 11.88 8.47
C THR A 38 -6.02 11.14 9.44
N PHE A 39 -5.71 9.88 9.14
CA PHE A 39 -4.77 9.08 9.93
C PHE A 39 -3.41 9.08 9.26
N LEU A 40 -2.36 9.36 10.05
CA LEU A 40 -0.97 9.34 9.60
C LEU A 40 -0.25 8.18 10.28
N SER A 41 0.26 7.25 9.49
CA SER A 41 0.98 6.08 10.00
C SER A 41 2.03 5.60 8.98
N GLY A 42 3.18 5.16 9.44
CA GLY A 42 4.13 4.40 8.62
C GLY A 42 3.67 2.96 8.38
N THR A 43 2.80 2.43 9.27
CA THR A 43 2.33 1.05 9.26
C THR A 43 0.83 1.00 9.51
N THR A 44 0.04 0.90 8.46
CA THR A 44 -1.43 0.89 8.55
C THR A 44 -2.00 -0.48 8.91
N ILE A 45 -1.24 -1.54 8.64
CA ILE A 45 -1.56 -2.93 8.97
C ILE A 45 -0.42 -3.47 9.82
N ALA A 46 -0.69 -3.77 11.08
CA ALA A 46 0.33 -4.20 12.02
C ALA A 46 0.56 -5.73 11.99
N ASN A 47 -0.51 -6.51 11.90
CA ASN A 47 -0.47 -7.97 12.05
C ASN A 47 -1.37 -8.72 11.06
N SER A 48 -2.61 -8.28 10.86
CA SER A 48 -3.62 -8.98 10.05
C SER A 48 -4.45 -8.04 9.20
N LEU A 49 -4.92 -8.52 8.06
CA LEU A 49 -5.88 -7.81 7.20
C LEU A 49 -7.23 -7.53 7.87
N THR A 50 -7.57 -8.25 8.93
CA THR A 50 -8.76 -7.96 9.73
C THR A 50 -8.73 -6.54 10.29
N GLU A 51 -7.55 -5.94 10.45
CA GLU A 51 -7.37 -4.56 10.89
C GLU A 51 -7.90 -3.54 9.88
N LEU A 52 -7.95 -3.89 8.58
CA LEU A 52 -8.52 -3.03 7.55
C LEU A 52 -9.99 -2.71 7.79
N TYR A 53 -10.76 -3.68 8.29
CA TYR A 53 -12.15 -3.41 8.66
C TYR A 53 -12.26 -2.25 9.67
N LEU A 54 -11.33 -2.19 10.63
CA LEU A 54 -11.33 -1.09 11.61
C LEU A 54 -11.08 0.26 10.94
N LEU A 55 -10.13 0.33 9.99
CA LEU A 55 -9.89 1.55 9.22
C LEU A 55 -11.13 1.97 8.44
N PHE A 56 -11.77 1.04 7.72
CA PHE A 56 -12.99 1.32 6.97
C PHE A 56 -14.14 1.74 7.88
N LYS A 57 -14.27 1.13 9.05
CA LYS A 57 -15.26 1.53 10.06
C LYS A 57 -15.12 2.97 10.49
N TYR A 58 -13.90 3.50 10.59
CA TYR A 58 -13.64 4.90 10.92
C TYR A 58 -13.83 5.83 9.72
N LEU A 59 -13.32 5.44 8.54
CA LEU A 59 -13.12 6.34 7.40
C LEU A 59 -14.17 6.17 6.28
N ARG A 60 -14.84 5.01 6.18
CA ARG A 60 -15.79 4.68 5.10
C ARG A 60 -17.09 4.04 5.58
N PRO A 61 -17.77 4.60 6.62
CA PRO A 61 -18.97 3.96 7.15
C PRO A 61 -20.14 3.85 6.16
N LYS A 62 -20.39 4.90 5.38
CA LYS A 62 -21.47 4.90 4.39
C LYS A 62 -21.19 3.93 3.24
N GLU A 63 -19.92 3.79 2.86
CA GLU A 63 -19.53 2.84 1.83
C GLU A 63 -19.67 1.39 2.32
N LEU A 64 -19.33 1.11 3.58
CA LEU A 64 -19.62 -0.19 4.19
C LEU A 64 -21.12 -0.50 4.22
N GLU A 65 -21.95 0.50 4.51
CA GLU A 65 -23.40 0.38 4.47
C GLU A 65 -23.93 0.16 3.03
N ARG A 66 -23.38 0.89 2.04
CA ARG A 66 -23.74 0.77 0.63
C ARG A 66 -23.45 -0.62 0.06
N GLN A 67 -22.39 -1.27 0.56
CA GLN A 67 -21.98 -2.62 0.14
C GLN A 67 -22.57 -3.74 1.01
N ASP A 68 -23.51 -3.43 1.92
CA ASP A 68 -24.12 -4.39 2.87
C ASP A 68 -23.10 -5.13 3.76
N ILE A 69 -21.97 -4.48 4.07
CA ILE A 69 -20.91 -5.01 4.96
C ILE A 69 -20.62 -4.10 6.17
N PRO A 70 -21.65 -3.56 6.87
CA PRO A 70 -21.45 -2.56 7.92
C PRO A 70 -20.85 -3.13 9.20
N CYS A 71 -20.90 -4.45 9.41
CA CYS A 71 -20.31 -5.12 10.56
C CYS A 71 -19.15 -6.02 10.17
N PHE A 72 -18.30 -6.35 11.17
CA PHE A 72 -17.12 -7.19 10.95
C PHE A 72 -17.47 -8.56 10.35
N ASP A 73 -18.53 -9.20 10.83
CA ASP A 73 -18.89 -10.54 10.36
C ASP A 73 -19.33 -10.54 8.89
N ALA A 74 -20.09 -9.52 8.45
CA ALA A 74 -20.46 -9.34 7.05
C ALA A 74 -19.24 -9.05 6.16
N TRP A 75 -18.34 -8.16 6.61
CA TRP A 75 -17.10 -7.86 5.91
C TRP A 75 -16.21 -9.11 5.79
N ALA A 76 -16.04 -9.85 6.90
CA ALA A 76 -15.23 -11.06 6.91
C ALA A 76 -15.83 -12.18 6.04
N ALA A 77 -17.15 -12.28 5.94
CA ALA A 77 -17.79 -13.23 5.03
C ALA A 77 -17.48 -12.97 3.55
N VAL A 78 -17.20 -11.71 3.18
CA VAL A 78 -16.86 -11.31 1.81
C VAL A 78 -15.36 -11.47 1.52
N PHE A 79 -14.49 -11.09 2.46
CA PHE A 79 -13.06 -10.97 2.22
C PHE A 79 -12.19 -12.00 2.93
N ALA A 80 -12.71 -12.72 3.93
CA ALA A 80 -11.95 -13.68 4.70
C ALA A 80 -12.59 -15.06 4.64
N GLN A 81 -11.78 -16.11 4.58
CA GLN A 81 -12.22 -17.48 4.62
C GLN A 81 -11.82 -18.09 5.95
N LYS A 82 -12.82 -18.60 6.68
CA LYS A 82 -12.58 -19.39 7.86
C LYS A 82 -12.02 -20.77 7.47
N THR A 83 -11.04 -21.22 8.23
CA THR A 83 -10.57 -22.60 8.18
C THR A 83 -10.74 -23.23 9.54
N SER A 84 -11.21 -24.46 9.56
CA SER A 84 -11.22 -25.29 10.74
C SER A 84 -9.91 -26.06 10.79
N GLU A 85 -9.09 -25.79 11.78
CA GLU A 85 -7.86 -26.51 12.02
C GLU A 85 -8.02 -27.36 13.27
N PHE A 86 -7.57 -28.62 13.17
CA PHE A 86 -7.57 -29.51 14.31
C PHE A 86 -6.36 -29.19 15.20
N GLU A 87 -6.62 -28.78 16.42
CA GLU A 87 -5.64 -28.58 17.48
C GLU A 87 -5.85 -29.57 18.59
N PHE A 88 -4.77 -29.99 19.23
CA PHE A 88 -4.91 -30.74 20.48
C PHE A 88 -5.32 -29.77 21.58
N SER A 89 -6.40 -30.10 22.27
CA SER A 89 -6.77 -29.42 23.50
C SER A 89 -5.73 -29.70 24.58
N VAL A 90 -5.85 -28.99 25.67
CA VAL A 90 -5.04 -29.19 26.88
C VAL A 90 -5.19 -30.60 27.47
N THR A 91 -6.31 -31.25 27.20
CA THR A 91 -6.62 -32.61 27.62
C THR A 91 -6.22 -33.66 26.59
N ASN A 92 -5.36 -33.30 25.61
CA ASN A 92 -4.93 -34.17 24.52
C ASN A 92 -6.07 -34.62 23.56
N GLU A 93 -7.20 -33.94 23.61
CA GLU A 93 -8.32 -34.16 22.69
C GLU A 93 -8.12 -33.32 21.42
N VAL A 94 -8.53 -33.86 20.28
CA VAL A 94 -8.51 -33.13 19.01
C VAL A 94 -9.71 -32.18 19.01
N ILE A 95 -9.43 -30.88 19.11
CA ILE A 95 -10.47 -29.83 18.99
C ILE A 95 -10.33 -29.12 17.65
N SER A 96 -11.47 -28.80 17.06
CA SER A 96 -11.51 -27.95 15.87
C SER A 96 -11.59 -26.48 16.29
N LYS A 97 -10.62 -25.68 15.86
CA LYS A 97 -10.68 -24.22 16.02
C LYS A 97 -10.84 -23.53 14.68
N GLU A 98 -11.82 -22.63 14.60
CA GLU A 98 -11.99 -21.77 13.45
C GLU A 98 -11.06 -20.56 13.51
N ARG A 99 -10.43 -20.28 12.37
CA ARG A 99 -9.55 -19.10 12.19
C ARG A 99 -9.83 -18.43 10.85
N PHE A 100 -9.61 -17.12 10.78
CA PHE A 100 -9.46 -16.42 9.50
C PHE A 100 -8.00 -16.59 9.05
N ARG A 101 -7.78 -17.52 8.15
CA ARG A 101 -6.43 -17.79 7.61
C ARG A 101 -6.25 -17.25 6.21
N TYR A 102 -7.28 -17.38 5.39
CA TYR A 102 -7.21 -16.97 4.01
C TYR A 102 -8.03 -15.71 3.78
N PHE A 103 -7.44 -14.78 3.07
CA PHE A 103 -8.16 -13.66 2.50
C PHE A 103 -8.41 -13.89 1.02
N ILE A 104 -9.64 -13.63 0.60
CA ILE A 104 -10.13 -13.79 -0.77
C ILE A 104 -10.56 -12.43 -1.31
N LYS A 105 -10.73 -12.31 -2.63
CA LYS A 105 -11.05 -11.04 -3.28
C LYS A 105 -10.07 -9.92 -2.89
N VAL A 106 -8.81 -10.28 -2.82
CA VAL A 106 -7.74 -9.37 -2.38
C VAL A 106 -7.61 -8.14 -3.29
N PRO A 107 -7.75 -8.24 -4.63
CA PRO A 107 -7.75 -7.06 -5.51
C PRO A 107 -8.86 -6.06 -5.17
N GLU A 108 -10.07 -6.55 -4.92
CA GLU A 108 -11.23 -5.72 -4.57
C GLU A 108 -11.01 -5.04 -3.19
N LEU A 109 -10.45 -5.78 -2.23
CA LEU A 109 -10.08 -5.23 -0.93
C LEU A 109 -9.02 -4.14 -1.05
N ALA A 110 -8.05 -4.30 -1.94
CA ALA A 110 -7.02 -3.31 -2.17
C ALA A 110 -7.54 -2.07 -2.89
N MET A 111 -8.44 -2.22 -3.84
CA MET A 111 -9.10 -1.07 -4.48
C MET A 111 -9.83 -0.24 -3.41
N PHE A 112 -10.60 -0.90 -2.53
CA PHE A 112 -11.32 -0.25 -1.45
C PHE A 112 -10.37 0.47 -0.46
N TYR A 113 -9.21 -0.12 -0.17
CA TYR A 113 -8.17 0.48 0.66
C TYR A 113 -7.50 1.68 -0.03
N ASN A 114 -7.16 1.54 -1.32
CA ASN A 114 -6.43 2.58 -2.05
C ASN A 114 -7.27 3.84 -2.35
N GLU A 115 -8.61 3.74 -2.36
CA GLU A 115 -9.49 4.91 -2.47
C GLU A 115 -9.34 5.91 -1.32
N ILE A 116 -8.92 5.46 -0.13
CA ILE A 116 -8.76 6.29 1.07
C ILE A 116 -7.31 6.46 1.51
N THR A 117 -6.36 5.89 0.76
CA THR A 117 -4.96 5.85 1.19
C THR A 117 -4.05 6.48 0.17
N ASP A 118 -3.26 7.47 0.60
CA ASP A 118 -2.09 7.95 -0.15
C ASP A 118 -0.83 7.33 0.45
N TYR A 119 -0.31 6.29 -0.19
CA TYR A 119 0.88 5.59 0.24
C TYR A 119 2.10 6.09 -0.53
N ARG A 120 3.10 6.59 0.21
CA ARG A 120 4.37 7.05 -0.34
C ARG A 120 5.54 6.37 0.37
N THR A 121 6.47 5.86 -0.41
CA THR A 121 7.74 5.35 0.11
C THR A 121 8.78 6.48 0.20
N ALA A 122 9.86 6.23 0.94
CA ALA A 122 10.97 7.18 0.97
C ALA A 122 11.58 7.44 -0.43
N ALA A 123 11.55 6.44 -1.31
CA ALA A 123 12.00 6.57 -2.69
C ALA A 123 11.07 7.46 -3.52
N ASP A 124 9.73 7.34 -3.32
CA ASP A 124 8.75 8.16 -4.05
C ASP A 124 8.87 9.66 -3.74
N VAL A 125 9.32 9.99 -2.54
CA VAL A 125 9.50 11.39 -2.08
C VAL A 125 10.95 11.83 -2.06
N GLY A 126 11.88 11.03 -2.57
CA GLY A 126 13.30 11.36 -2.68
C GLY A 126 14.00 11.57 -1.33
N ILE A 127 13.59 10.89 -0.26
CA ILE A 127 14.25 10.98 1.04
C ILE A 127 15.58 10.23 0.97
N ASP A 128 16.67 10.96 1.14
CA ASP A 128 18.01 10.40 1.29
C ASP A 128 18.14 9.71 2.66
N ARG A 129 18.11 8.38 2.66
CA ARG A 129 18.31 7.52 3.83
C ARG A 129 19.19 6.32 3.46
N PRO A 130 19.94 5.77 4.41
CA PRO A 130 20.70 4.56 4.15
C PRO A 130 19.82 3.39 3.70
N GLU A 131 20.36 2.59 2.81
CA GLU A 131 19.80 1.29 2.46
C GLU A 131 20.06 0.29 3.60
N LEU A 132 19.09 -0.61 3.84
CA LEU A 132 19.25 -1.67 4.82
C LEU A 132 19.87 -2.92 4.13
N ASP A 133 21.03 -3.35 4.63
CA ASP A 133 21.69 -4.57 4.20
C ASP A 133 21.40 -5.68 5.23
N GLU A 134 20.32 -6.43 5.01
CA GLU A 134 19.89 -7.49 5.91
C GLU A 134 20.67 -8.79 5.68
N GLU A 135 21.14 -9.37 6.76
CA GLU A 135 21.82 -10.68 6.76
C GLU A 135 21.24 -11.62 7.80
N LEU A 136 20.81 -12.80 7.33
CA LEU A 136 20.40 -13.89 8.22
C LEU A 136 21.62 -14.63 8.75
N CYS A 137 21.90 -14.44 10.03
CA CYS A 137 22.93 -15.19 10.75
C CYS A 137 22.35 -16.53 11.23
N GLN A 138 22.56 -17.58 10.46
CA GLN A 138 22.13 -18.94 10.80
C GLN A 138 23.09 -19.57 11.82
N ILE A 139 22.53 -20.03 12.92
CA ILE A 139 23.29 -20.64 14.02
C ILE A 139 22.90 -22.12 14.14
N PRO A 140 23.83 -23.05 14.08
CA PRO A 140 23.55 -24.45 14.34
C PRO A 140 23.03 -24.65 15.77
N MET A 141 22.10 -25.59 15.94
CA MET A 141 21.62 -25.99 17.28
C MET A 141 22.74 -26.70 18.05
N THR A 142 22.86 -26.40 19.33
CA THR A 142 23.79 -27.11 20.23
C THR A 142 23.18 -28.43 20.70
N ASP A 143 24.04 -29.36 21.23
CA ASP A 143 23.57 -30.64 21.76
C ASP A 143 22.57 -30.45 22.92
N ASP A 144 22.84 -29.50 23.82
CA ASP A 144 21.91 -29.15 24.91
C ASP A 144 20.57 -28.64 24.42
N GLN A 145 20.58 -27.82 23.35
CA GLN A 145 19.35 -27.34 22.73
C GLN A 145 18.56 -28.48 22.09
N GLN A 146 19.24 -29.41 21.41
CA GLN A 146 18.59 -30.57 20.82
C GLN A 146 18.00 -31.49 21.91
N ALA A 147 18.78 -31.81 22.97
CA ALA A 147 18.32 -32.65 24.08
C ALA A 147 17.09 -32.05 24.81
N PHE A 148 17.08 -30.72 25.01
CA PHE A 148 15.93 -30.06 25.62
C PHE A 148 14.74 -30.00 24.67
N LEU A 149 14.99 -29.83 23.39
CA LEU A 149 13.91 -29.82 22.35
C LEU A 149 13.18 -31.16 22.33
N ASP A 150 13.91 -32.28 22.43
CA ASP A 150 13.33 -33.63 22.50
C ASP A 150 12.43 -33.79 23.74
N LYS A 151 12.88 -33.27 24.91
CA LYS A 151 12.06 -33.22 26.13
C LYS A 151 10.82 -32.32 25.94
N LEU A 152 10.98 -31.18 25.28
CA LEU A 152 9.88 -30.25 25.00
C LEU A 152 8.82 -30.85 24.05
N VAL A 153 9.25 -31.73 23.13
CA VAL A 153 8.34 -32.54 22.30
C VAL A 153 7.49 -33.48 23.16
N ILE A 154 8.10 -34.16 24.12
CA ILE A 154 7.41 -35.05 25.04
C ILE A 154 6.43 -34.23 25.91
N PHE A 155 6.90 -33.12 26.47
CA PHE A 155 6.05 -32.20 27.23
C PHE A 155 4.82 -31.73 26.44
N ALA A 156 5.01 -31.32 25.17
CA ALA A 156 3.92 -30.87 24.32
C ALA A 156 2.87 -31.96 24.05
N LYS A 157 3.27 -33.26 24.11
CA LYS A 157 2.38 -34.43 23.94
C LYS A 157 1.66 -34.84 25.22
N THR A 158 2.39 -34.83 26.33
CA THR A 158 1.92 -35.43 27.60
C THR A 158 1.37 -34.41 28.57
N GLY A 159 1.82 -33.15 28.47
CA GLY A 159 1.55 -32.10 29.46
C GLY A 159 2.35 -32.29 30.75
N ASP A 160 3.26 -33.29 30.83
CA ASP A 160 4.03 -33.61 32.04
C ASP A 160 5.13 -32.57 32.27
N PRO A 161 5.06 -31.77 33.37
CA PRO A 161 5.98 -30.67 33.65
C PRO A 161 7.40 -31.11 33.99
N GLU A 162 7.64 -32.37 34.36
CA GLU A 162 8.98 -32.87 34.64
C GLU A 162 9.94 -32.73 33.45
N HIS A 163 9.41 -32.88 32.22
CA HIS A 163 10.19 -32.73 30.99
C HIS A 163 10.72 -31.32 30.75
N ILE A 164 10.11 -30.29 31.36
CA ILE A 164 10.60 -28.93 31.34
C ILE A 164 11.27 -28.47 32.64
N GLY A 165 11.55 -29.45 33.56
CA GLY A 165 12.21 -29.21 34.83
C GLY A 165 11.32 -28.52 35.88
N ARG A 166 10.00 -28.73 35.84
CA ARG A 166 9.02 -28.18 36.81
C ARG A 166 8.31 -29.32 37.53
N ALA A 167 7.89 -29.06 38.77
CA ALA A 167 7.16 -30.03 39.56
C ALA A 167 5.67 -30.07 39.17
N ASP A 168 5.08 -28.93 38.86
CA ASP A 168 3.67 -28.80 38.53
C ASP A 168 3.38 -27.62 37.57
N LEU A 169 2.17 -27.58 37.05
CA LEU A 169 1.60 -26.49 36.28
C LEU A 169 0.36 -25.94 36.97
N SER A 170 0.17 -24.63 36.90
CA SER A 170 -1.10 -24.01 37.33
C SER A 170 -2.21 -24.37 36.33
N ASP A 171 -3.48 -24.29 36.79
CA ASP A 171 -4.66 -24.51 35.92
C ASP A 171 -4.68 -23.63 34.66
N GLY A 172 -4.13 -22.42 34.78
CA GLY A 172 -4.00 -21.49 33.64
C GLY A 172 -2.96 -21.96 32.64
N GLU A 173 -1.81 -22.48 33.10
CA GLU A 173 -0.74 -23.00 32.24
C GLU A 173 -1.13 -24.32 31.59
N VAL A 174 -1.86 -25.17 32.31
CA VAL A 174 -2.45 -26.38 31.73
C VAL A 174 -3.36 -26.00 30.57
N LYS A 175 -4.24 -24.99 30.70
CA LYS A 175 -5.11 -24.48 29.62
C LYS A 175 -4.34 -23.79 28.50
N ALA A 176 -3.12 -23.36 28.72
CA ALA A 176 -2.27 -22.66 27.78
C ALA A 176 -0.99 -23.45 27.42
N LEU A 177 -1.07 -24.79 27.39
CA LEU A 177 0.08 -25.67 27.20
C LEU A 177 0.94 -25.28 25.99
N MET A 178 0.31 -25.06 24.82
CA MET A 178 1.06 -24.72 23.60
C MET A 178 1.67 -23.31 23.65
N LEU A 179 1.09 -22.39 24.42
CA LEU A 179 1.72 -21.09 24.69
C LEU A 179 2.98 -21.27 25.55
N LEU A 180 2.92 -22.16 26.53
CA LEU A 180 4.07 -22.52 27.38
C LEU A 180 5.17 -23.20 26.55
N VAL A 181 4.83 -24.15 25.67
CA VAL A 181 5.74 -24.75 24.70
C VAL A 181 6.41 -23.70 23.82
N THR A 182 5.61 -22.75 23.32
CA THR A 182 6.13 -21.63 22.49
C THR A 182 7.09 -20.75 23.29
N MET A 183 6.79 -20.47 24.56
CA MET A 183 7.67 -19.69 25.45
C MET A 183 9.00 -20.40 25.68
N TYR A 184 8.99 -21.70 25.98
CA TYR A 184 10.22 -22.50 26.16
C TYR A 184 10.99 -22.62 24.85
N SER A 185 10.35 -22.76 23.72
CA SER A 185 10.97 -22.75 22.39
C SER A 185 11.71 -21.43 22.09
N ASN A 186 11.12 -20.28 22.49
CA ASN A 186 11.78 -18.97 22.38
C ASN A 186 13.01 -18.88 23.30
N LYS A 187 12.91 -19.38 24.56
CA LYS A 187 14.03 -19.39 25.50
C LYS A 187 15.15 -20.27 24.97
N LEU A 188 14.83 -21.49 24.50
CA LEU A 188 15.76 -22.43 23.91
C LEU A 188 16.55 -21.81 22.76
N SER A 189 15.86 -21.12 21.84
CA SER A 189 16.52 -20.51 20.70
C SER A 189 17.37 -19.30 21.07
N LEU A 190 17.07 -18.60 22.17
CA LEU A 190 17.82 -17.41 22.59
C LEU A 190 19.05 -17.80 23.42
N ASP A 191 18.84 -18.47 24.55
CA ASP A 191 19.90 -18.98 25.43
C ASP A 191 19.35 -20.04 26.41
N MET A 192 20.01 -21.18 26.54
CA MET A 192 19.57 -22.27 27.40
C MET A 192 19.55 -21.89 28.88
N ARG A 193 20.37 -20.93 29.31
CA ARG A 193 20.42 -20.42 30.70
C ARG A 193 19.12 -19.68 31.10
N LEU A 194 18.27 -19.32 30.15
CA LEU A 194 16.92 -18.83 30.41
C LEU A 194 15.94 -19.93 30.86
N ILE A 195 16.26 -21.17 30.57
CA ILE A 195 15.51 -22.34 31.01
C ILE A 195 15.99 -22.78 32.38
N SER A 196 17.28 -23.00 32.52
CA SER A 196 17.93 -23.34 33.80
C SER A 196 19.34 -22.77 33.88
N PRO A 197 19.74 -22.17 35.03
CA PRO A 197 21.12 -21.72 35.26
C PRO A 197 22.16 -22.84 35.21
N ALA A 198 21.73 -24.10 35.29
CA ALA A 198 22.63 -25.27 35.23
C ALA A 198 23.25 -25.48 33.83
N TYR A 199 22.68 -24.92 32.79
CA TYR A 199 23.27 -24.98 31.44
C TYR A 199 24.54 -24.14 31.35
N ALA A 200 25.55 -24.67 30.70
CA ALA A 200 26.81 -23.98 30.46
C ALA A 200 26.67 -22.92 29.33
N ASP A 201 27.58 -21.97 29.33
CA ASP A 201 27.74 -21.06 28.19
C ASP A 201 28.28 -21.85 26.98
N SER A 202 27.70 -21.65 25.83
CA SER A 202 28.15 -22.27 24.59
C SER A 202 28.76 -21.21 23.67
N PRO A 203 29.98 -21.42 23.15
CA PRO A 203 30.62 -20.48 22.22
C PRO A 203 29.89 -20.35 20.90
N GLY A 204 29.02 -21.31 20.56
CA GLY A 204 28.18 -21.30 19.34
C GLY A 204 26.79 -20.67 19.51
N ASN A 205 26.41 -20.22 20.71
CA ASN A 205 25.09 -19.68 20.95
C ASN A 205 24.91 -18.27 20.38
N LYS A 206 23.67 -17.77 20.37
CA LYS A 206 23.33 -16.42 19.86
C LYS A 206 24.09 -15.30 20.57
N ALA A 207 24.27 -15.43 21.90
CA ALA A 207 24.97 -14.42 22.68
C ALA A 207 26.42 -14.26 22.24
N SER A 208 27.13 -15.39 22.08
CA SER A 208 28.54 -15.42 21.63
C SER A 208 28.67 -14.94 20.18
N ARG A 209 27.80 -15.41 19.30
CA ARG A 209 27.83 -15.00 17.88
C ARG A 209 27.51 -13.52 17.68
N SER A 210 26.54 -13.01 18.43
CA SER A 210 26.22 -11.57 18.35
C SER A 210 27.33 -10.71 18.95
N ALA A 211 27.96 -11.13 20.05
CA ALA A 211 29.11 -10.42 20.63
C ALA A 211 30.27 -10.30 19.62
N ALA A 212 30.56 -11.38 18.89
CA ALA A 212 31.61 -11.39 17.86
C ALA A 212 31.29 -10.40 16.73
N ASN A 213 30.05 -10.41 16.18
CA ASN A 213 29.63 -9.50 15.13
C ASN A 213 29.60 -8.04 15.60
N ILE A 214 29.15 -7.76 16.83
CA ILE A 214 29.18 -6.43 17.43
C ILE A 214 30.62 -5.93 17.53
N ALA A 215 31.54 -6.77 18.02
CA ALA A 215 32.94 -6.41 18.16
C ALA A 215 33.65 -6.18 16.84
N GLU A 216 33.27 -6.92 15.79
CA GLU A 216 33.77 -6.70 14.42
C GLU A 216 33.39 -5.30 13.93
N TYR A 217 32.09 -4.92 14.00
CA TYR A 217 31.61 -3.60 13.56
C TYR A 217 32.12 -2.49 14.47
N TYR A 218 32.33 -2.73 15.76
CA TYR A 218 32.92 -1.78 16.68
C TYR A 218 34.32 -1.39 16.22
N ARG A 219 35.19 -2.36 15.89
CA ARG A 219 36.57 -2.13 15.40
C ARG A 219 36.58 -1.55 13.99
N ARG A 220 35.73 -2.05 13.09
CA ARG A 220 35.65 -1.59 11.70
C ARG A 220 35.37 -0.08 11.58
N TYR A 221 34.56 0.45 12.48
CA TYR A 221 34.17 1.88 12.49
C TYR A 221 34.65 2.59 13.75
N GLU A 222 35.85 2.28 14.23
CA GLU A 222 36.42 2.86 15.43
C GLU A 222 36.74 4.35 15.27
N ASP A 223 37.39 4.73 14.19
CA ASP A 223 37.75 6.12 13.89
C ASP A 223 36.51 7.02 13.71
N GLN A 224 35.46 6.47 13.12
CA GLN A 224 34.19 7.17 12.91
C GLN A 224 33.27 7.13 14.12
N LYS A 225 33.64 6.43 15.18
CA LYS A 225 32.78 6.12 16.34
C LYS A 225 31.38 5.65 15.93
N GLY A 226 31.36 4.71 14.98
CA GLY A 226 30.14 4.08 14.48
C GLY A 226 29.39 3.38 15.59
N THR A 227 28.09 3.50 15.65
CA THR A 227 27.25 2.97 16.73
C THR A 227 26.38 1.82 16.27
N GLN A 228 25.93 1.00 17.22
CA GLN A 228 25.14 -0.20 16.96
C GLN A 228 23.94 -0.30 17.89
N MET A 229 22.82 -0.78 17.38
CA MET A 229 21.63 -1.09 18.19
C MET A 229 21.39 -2.59 18.27
N VAL A 230 21.09 -3.07 19.47
CA VAL A 230 20.82 -4.48 19.73
C VAL A 230 19.40 -4.62 20.28
N PHE A 231 18.57 -5.37 19.55
CA PHE A 231 17.17 -5.60 19.89
C PHE A 231 16.95 -7.01 20.44
N CYS A 232 16.31 -7.09 21.61
CA CYS A 232 15.81 -8.34 22.16
C CYS A 232 14.67 -8.03 23.13
N ASP A 233 13.53 -8.69 22.98
CA ASP A 233 12.35 -8.48 23.81
C ASP A 233 12.24 -9.50 24.95
N LEU A 234 12.77 -10.72 24.74
CA LEU A 234 12.56 -11.83 25.66
C LEU A 234 13.36 -11.71 26.96
N SER A 235 14.61 -11.26 26.91
CA SER A 235 15.52 -11.24 28.06
C SER A 235 16.16 -9.88 28.22
N THR A 236 15.33 -8.89 28.58
CA THR A 236 15.79 -7.52 28.81
C THR A 236 16.53 -7.37 30.13
N TYR A 237 17.37 -6.34 30.22
CA TYR A 237 18.13 -6.03 31.43
C TYR A 237 17.24 -5.86 32.66
N LYS A 238 17.61 -6.60 33.75
CA LYS A 238 17.06 -6.50 35.09
C LYS A 238 18.21 -6.57 36.09
N PRO A 239 18.38 -5.59 36.98
CA PRO A 239 19.43 -5.60 38.00
C PRO A 239 19.35 -6.85 38.87
N GLY A 240 20.50 -7.49 39.14
CA GLY A 240 20.59 -8.64 40.02
C GLY A 240 20.06 -9.98 39.49
N ILE A 241 19.54 -9.98 38.27
CA ILE A 241 19.04 -11.19 37.60
C ILE A 241 19.83 -11.41 36.33
N TRP A 242 20.31 -12.64 36.11
CA TRP A 242 20.97 -13.00 34.88
C TRP A 242 20.06 -12.76 33.67
N ASN A 243 20.59 -12.13 32.66
CA ASN A 243 19.87 -11.84 31.41
C ASN A 243 20.85 -11.76 30.24
N VAL A 244 20.35 -11.97 29.02
CA VAL A 244 21.15 -12.02 27.79
C VAL A 244 21.85 -10.68 27.48
N TYR A 245 21.27 -9.55 27.86
CA TYR A 245 21.94 -8.25 27.70
C TYR A 245 23.22 -8.16 28.51
N SER A 246 23.15 -8.51 29.79
CA SER A 246 24.31 -8.51 30.69
C SER A 246 25.36 -9.51 30.24
N GLU A 247 24.94 -10.66 29.71
CA GLU A 247 25.86 -11.67 29.21
C GLU A 247 26.60 -11.20 27.95
N ILE A 248 25.91 -10.63 26.99
CA ILE A 248 26.58 -10.10 25.80
C ILE A 248 27.49 -8.93 26.18
N LYS A 249 27.09 -8.05 27.12
CA LYS A 249 27.95 -6.98 27.62
C LYS A 249 29.21 -7.56 28.27
N ARG A 250 29.09 -8.60 29.09
CA ARG A 250 30.25 -9.29 29.70
C ARG A 250 31.20 -9.77 28.60
N LYS A 251 30.69 -10.50 27.60
CA LYS A 251 31.51 -10.99 26.46
C LYS A 251 32.19 -9.85 25.70
N LEU A 252 31.47 -8.74 25.44
CA LEU A 252 32.06 -7.60 24.77
C LEU A 252 33.19 -6.94 25.55
N VAL A 253 33.07 -6.90 26.90
CA VAL A 253 34.07 -6.31 27.77
C VAL A 253 35.23 -7.27 27.99
N GLU A 254 34.94 -8.52 28.41
CA GLU A 254 35.95 -9.48 28.84
C GLU A 254 36.64 -10.16 27.67
N ASP A 255 35.87 -10.62 26.65
CA ASP A 255 36.43 -11.39 25.54
C ASP A 255 36.89 -10.48 24.38
N HIS A 256 36.32 -9.31 24.23
CA HIS A 256 36.60 -8.42 23.09
C HIS A 256 37.25 -7.08 23.46
N GLY A 257 37.37 -6.73 24.77
CA GLY A 257 38.06 -5.55 25.27
C GLY A 257 37.34 -4.23 25.04
N ILE A 258 36.03 -4.25 24.78
CA ILE A 258 35.25 -3.04 24.54
C ILE A 258 34.96 -2.35 25.89
N PRO A 259 35.19 -1.02 26.02
CA PRO A 259 34.97 -0.29 27.27
C PRO A 259 33.53 -0.40 27.78
N ALA A 260 33.35 -0.82 29.04
CA ALA A 260 32.02 -1.04 29.62
C ALA A 260 31.10 0.19 29.61
N GLN A 261 31.68 1.42 29.65
CA GLN A 261 30.95 2.69 29.61
C GLN A 261 30.35 3.01 28.23
N GLU A 262 30.88 2.39 27.16
CA GLU A 262 30.38 2.57 25.80
C GLU A 262 29.23 1.62 25.46
N ILE A 263 28.90 0.69 26.39
CA ILE A 263 27.82 -0.30 26.26
C ILE A 263 26.74 0.01 27.29
N ARG A 264 25.54 0.38 26.83
CA ARG A 264 24.44 0.77 27.72
C ARG A 264 23.15 0.02 27.39
N PHE A 265 22.28 -0.04 28.39
CA PHE A 265 20.93 -0.60 28.26
C PHE A 265 19.89 0.52 28.42
N VAL A 266 18.91 0.61 27.52
CA VAL A 266 17.85 1.64 27.62
C VAL A 266 17.06 1.52 28.91
N GLN A 267 16.99 0.30 29.49
CA GLN A 267 16.34 0.02 30.77
C GLN A 267 17.02 0.71 31.96
N GLU A 268 18.27 1.15 31.83
CA GLU A 268 18.98 1.92 32.85
C GLU A 268 18.44 3.35 33.00
N ALA A 269 17.69 3.84 32.00
CA ALA A 269 17.12 5.17 32.03
C ALA A 269 15.89 5.23 32.95
N ALA A 270 16.03 5.88 34.09
CA ALA A 270 14.95 6.06 35.04
C ALA A 270 13.88 7.09 34.59
N SER A 271 14.18 7.95 33.63
CA SER A 271 13.28 8.97 33.11
C SER A 271 13.48 9.22 31.62
N ASP A 272 12.50 9.87 30.99
CA ASP A 272 12.58 10.24 29.57
C ASP A 272 13.74 11.19 29.29
N LYS A 273 14.09 12.07 30.25
CA LYS A 273 15.24 12.98 30.14
C LYS A 273 16.57 12.21 30.10
N VAL A 274 16.73 11.21 30.98
CA VAL A 274 17.93 10.35 30.98
C VAL A 274 18.00 9.50 29.71
N ARG A 275 16.85 9.02 29.25
CA ARG A 275 16.78 8.27 27.99
C ARG A 275 17.18 9.13 26.78
N GLN A 276 16.74 10.38 26.73
CA GLN A 276 17.14 11.31 25.67
C GLN A 276 18.65 11.58 25.73
N ALA A 277 19.22 11.79 26.90
CA ALA A 277 20.67 11.96 27.06
C ALA A 277 21.47 10.75 26.57
N MET A 278 20.97 9.50 26.73
CA MET A 278 21.59 8.32 26.15
C MET A 278 21.57 8.35 24.61
N PHE A 279 20.47 8.81 24.01
CA PHE A 279 20.38 8.90 22.55
C PHE A 279 21.31 10.01 22.01
N ASP A 280 21.42 11.10 22.71
CA ASP A 280 22.37 12.18 22.35
C ASP A 280 23.81 11.69 22.46
N ALA A 281 24.16 10.97 23.52
CA ALA A 281 25.47 10.33 23.71
C ALA A 281 25.79 9.28 22.63
N MET A 282 24.76 8.58 22.12
CA MET A 282 24.91 7.67 20.97
C MET A 282 25.18 8.45 19.67
N ASN A 283 24.48 9.54 19.43
CA ASN A 283 24.74 10.41 18.28
C ASN A 283 26.13 11.08 18.34
N GLU A 284 26.66 11.32 19.53
CA GLU A 284 28.02 11.82 19.74
C GLU A 284 29.09 10.71 19.63
N GLY A 285 28.70 9.45 19.63
CA GLY A 285 29.60 8.29 19.59
C GLY A 285 30.25 7.96 20.96
N LYS A 286 29.72 8.50 22.07
CA LYS A 286 30.13 8.15 23.44
C LYS A 286 29.57 6.80 23.89
N ILE A 287 28.34 6.49 23.45
CA ILE A 287 27.73 5.15 23.57
C ILE A 287 27.83 4.50 22.20
N ARG A 288 28.57 3.41 22.09
CA ARG A 288 28.82 2.72 20.83
C ARG A 288 27.85 1.54 20.62
N VAL A 289 27.37 0.92 21.71
CA VAL A 289 26.43 -0.20 21.66
C VAL A 289 25.28 0.06 22.61
N LEU A 290 24.06 0.13 22.07
CA LEU A 290 22.84 0.37 22.85
C LEU A 290 21.88 -0.80 22.69
N PHE A 291 21.54 -1.43 23.82
CA PHE A 291 20.55 -2.51 23.88
C PHE A 291 19.18 -2.00 24.27
N GLY A 292 18.14 -2.59 23.70
CA GLY A 292 16.78 -2.32 24.12
C GLY A 292 15.75 -3.22 23.47
N SER A 293 14.53 -3.18 24.03
CA SER A 293 13.39 -3.88 23.45
C SER A 293 12.77 -3.08 22.30
N THR A 294 11.96 -3.73 21.48
CA THR A 294 11.15 -3.08 20.43
C THR A 294 10.36 -1.90 21.00
N GLN A 295 9.72 -2.08 22.16
CA GLN A 295 8.94 -1.02 22.79
C GLN A 295 9.78 0.20 23.23
N LYS A 296 11.01 -0.03 23.69
CA LYS A 296 11.89 1.03 24.24
C LYS A 296 12.74 1.71 23.17
N LEU A 297 13.20 0.98 22.16
CA LEU A 297 14.03 1.49 21.06
C LEU A 297 13.25 1.63 19.74
N GLY A 298 12.16 0.89 19.55
CA GLY A 298 11.39 0.87 18.30
C GLY A 298 10.53 2.12 18.06
N THR A 299 10.25 2.95 19.08
CA THR A 299 9.40 4.15 18.94
C THR A 299 10.05 5.39 19.55
N GLY A 300 9.89 6.55 18.89
CA GLY A 300 10.29 7.85 19.44
C GLY A 300 11.80 8.08 19.59
N VAL A 301 12.67 7.22 19.04
CA VAL A 301 14.13 7.31 19.19
C VAL A 301 14.77 8.09 18.05
N ASN A 302 15.67 8.99 18.38
CA ASN A 302 16.44 9.83 17.46
C ASN A 302 17.96 9.67 17.73
N ALA A 303 18.51 8.46 17.46
CA ALA A 303 19.89 8.12 17.73
C ALA A 303 20.62 7.55 16.48
N GLN A 304 20.18 7.98 15.29
CA GLN A 304 20.61 7.35 14.02
C GLN A 304 21.88 7.90 13.40
N GLN A 305 22.45 9.00 13.90
CA GLN A 305 23.50 9.74 13.16
C GLN A 305 24.75 8.92 12.84
N ARG A 306 25.05 7.90 13.67
CA ARG A 306 26.26 7.09 13.56
C ARG A 306 26.00 5.57 13.45
N ILE A 307 24.72 5.14 13.28
CA ILE A 307 24.39 3.72 13.23
C ILE A 307 24.98 3.08 11.97
N VAL A 308 25.82 2.08 12.17
CA VAL A 308 26.42 1.26 11.11
C VAL A 308 25.91 -0.18 11.09
N CYS A 309 25.39 -0.66 12.24
CA CYS A 309 24.87 -2.02 12.35
C CYS A 309 23.72 -2.12 13.34
N MET A 310 22.78 -3.02 13.05
CA MET A 310 21.69 -3.42 13.95
C MET A 310 21.70 -4.93 14.14
N HIS A 311 21.31 -5.38 15.33
CA HIS A 311 21.31 -6.78 15.70
C HIS A 311 19.93 -7.16 16.24
N HIS A 312 19.24 -8.09 15.58
CA HIS A 312 17.95 -8.63 16.02
C HIS A 312 18.18 -10.02 16.63
N LEU A 313 18.35 -10.08 17.96
CA LEU A 313 18.63 -11.33 18.69
C LEU A 313 17.41 -12.24 18.74
N ASP A 314 16.23 -11.65 18.84
CA ASP A 314 14.97 -12.34 18.74
C ASP A 314 14.16 -11.84 17.54
N ILE A 315 13.38 -12.73 16.96
CA ILE A 315 12.53 -12.44 15.82
C ILE A 315 11.14 -12.09 16.37
N PRO A 316 10.62 -10.87 16.08
CA PRO A 316 9.29 -10.48 16.53
C PRO A 316 8.21 -11.27 15.78
N TRP A 317 6.98 -11.28 16.32
CA TRP A 317 5.83 -11.92 15.68
C TRP A 317 5.16 -11.06 14.60
N ARG A 318 5.37 -9.73 14.68
CA ARG A 318 4.69 -8.75 13.81
C ARG A 318 5.68 -8.12 12.84
N PRO A 319 5.33 -8.05 11.54
CA PRO A 319 6.15 -7.35 10.55
C PRO A 319 6.41 -5.90 10.95
N MET A 320 5.42 -5.23 11.53
CA MET A 320 5.53 -3.86 12.01
C MET A 320 6.67 -3.66 13.00
N ASP A 321 6.87 -4.63 13.92
CA ASP A 321 7.90 -4.52 14.94
C ASP A 321 9.31 -4.60 14.32
N LEU A 322 9.51 -5.49 13.35
CA LEU A 322 10.76 -5.57 12.59
C LEU A 322 10.99 -4.30 11.76
N GLU A 323 9.96 -3.83 11.07
CA GLU A 323 10.01 -2.58 10.29
C GLU A 323 10.33 -1.37 11.18
N GLN A 324 9.75 -1.30 12.38
CA GLN A 324 10.06 -0.25 13.36
C GLN A 324 11.49 -0.32 13.87
N ARG A 325 12.01 -1.53 14.17
CA ARG A 325 13.42 -1.72 14.53
C ARG A 325 14.33 -1.25 13.38
N ASN A 326 14.10 -1.72 12.18
CA ASN A 326 14.86 -1.39 10.97
C ASN A 326 14.83 0.10 10.63
N GLY A 327 13.69 0.74 10.83
CA GLY A 327 13.51 2.18 10.63
C GLY A 327 14.30 3.05 11.62
N ARG A 328 14.98 2.50 12.62
CA ARG A 328 15.87 3.26 13.51
C ARG A 328 17.26 3.46 12.90
N GLY A 329 17.79 2.46 12.21
CA GLY A 329 19.09 2.56 11.53
C GLY A 329 18.98 3.15 10.12
N ALA A 330 18.04 2.63 9.33
CA ALA A 330 17.79 3.11 7.96
C ALA A 330 16.95 4.40 7.95
N ARG A 331 17.47 5.47 8.57
CA ARG A 331 16.79 6.75 8.76
C ARG A 331 17.61 7.91 8.22
N LYS A 332 16.90 8.95 7.73
CA LYS A 332 17.53 10.20 7.31
C LYS A 332 18.42 10.80 8.40
N GLY A 333 19.57 11.35 8.00
CA GLY A 333 20.53 12.00 8.90
C GLY A 333 21.55 11.04 9.52
N ASN A 334 21.72 9.83 8.99
CA ASN A 334 22.81 8.94 9.34
C ASN A 334 24.08 9.36 8.56
N ILE A 335 24.98 10.07 9.23
CA ILE A 335 26.19 10.66 8.62
C ILE A 335 27.22 9.57 8.34
N VAL A 336 27.48 8.70 9.33
CA VAL A 336 28.52 7.66 9.21
C VAL A 336 28.16 6.64 8.14
N ALA A 337 26.92 6.21 8.06
CA ALA A 337 26.50 5.29 7.00
C ALA A 337 26.66 5.92 5.63
N LYS A 338 26.29 7.18 5.48
CA LYS A 338 26.38 7.90 4.20
C LYS A 338 27.81 8.09 3.71
N GLU A 339 28.69 8.51 4.61
CA GLU A 339 30.06 8.90 4.23
C GLU A 339 31.05 7.74 4.22
N TYR A 340 30.88 6.75 5.10
CA TYR A 340 31.87 5.71 5.34
C TYR A 340 31.40 4.27 5.11
N ALA A 341 30.07 4.03 4.99
CA ALA A 341 29.52 2.69 4.81
C ALA A 341 28.74 2.52 3.49
N GLY A 342 29.03 3.35 2.46
CA GLY A 342 28.38 3.29 1.16
C GLY A 342 26.87 3.55 1.20
N ASN A 343 26.43 4.39 2.15
CA ASN A 343 25.04 4.69 2.46
C ASN A 343 24.21 3.45 2.82
N LYS A 344 24.84 2.48 3.52
CA LYS A 344 24.20 1.23 3.98
C LYS A 344 24.32 1.07 5.49
N VAL A 345 23.30 0.45 6.08
CA VAL A 345 23.32 -0.01 7.48
C VAL A 345 23.12 -1.50 7.48
N LYS A 346 24.06 -2.24 8.09
CA LYS A 346 23.97 -3.70 8.25
C LYS A 346 22.90 -4.05 9.28
N ALA A 347 22.09 -5.09 9.02
CA ALA A 347 21.12 -5.61 9.97
C ALA A 347 21.27 -7.13 10.05
N TYR A 348 21.78 -7.63 11.18
CA TYR A 348 21.86 -9.06 11.46
C TYR A 348 20.57 -9.55 12.10
N VAL A 349 19.97 -10.59 11.52
CA VAL A 349 18.87 -11.35 12.11
C VAL A 349 19.41 -12.70 12.55
N TYR A 350 19.43 -12.97 13.85
CA TYR A 350 19.98 -14.21 14.41
C TYR A 350 18.90 -15.28 14.52
N ALA A 351 19.11 -16.42 13.87
CA ALA A 351 18.18 -17.54 13.89
C ALA A 351 18.90 -18.86 14.16
N VAL A 352 18.45 -19.58 15.16
CA VAL A 352 18.91 -20.95 15.41
C VAL A 352 18.14 -21.90 14.50
N LEU A 353 18.87 -22.71 13.74
CA LEU A 353 18.30 -23.68 12.81
C LEU A 353 17.44 -24.71 13.56
N ARG A 354 16.37 -25.17 12.93
CA ARG A 354 15.40 -26.13 13.47
C ARG A 354 14.68 -25.69 14.75
N THR A 355 14.60 -24.39 15.00
CA THR A 355 13.86 -23.82 16.12
C THR A 355 12.71 -22.93 15.64
N LEU A 356 11.99 -22.41 16.60
CA LEU A 356 10.90 -21.44 16.36
C LEU A 356 11.35 -20.20 15.58
N ASP A 357 12.65 -19.85 15.62
CA ASP A 357 13.18 -18.70 14.87
C ASP A 357 12.98 -18.82 13.35
N ALA A 358 13.27 -20.00 12.79
CA ALA A 358 13.11 -20.24 11.36
C ALA A 358 11.65 -20.09 10.91
N TYR A 359 10.73 -20.58 11.75
CA TYR A 359 9.30 -20.42 11.50
C TYR A 359 8.85 -18.96 11.56
N LYS A 360 9.22 -18.24 12.62
CA LYS A 360 8.89 -16.81 12.78
C LYS A 360 9.41 -15.99 11.62
N LEU A 361 10.63 -16.27 11.14
CA LEU A 361 11.20 -15.57 10.00
C LEU A 361 10.36 -15.76 8.73
N ASN A 362 9.96 -16.99 8.42
CA ASN A 362 9.11 -17.29 7.28
C ASN A 362 7.73 -16.59 7.39
N LEU A 363 7.14 -16.64 8.57
CA LEU A 363 5.85 -15.99 8.82
C LEU A 363 5.92 -14.48 8.63
N LEU A 364 6.97 -13.83 9.16
CA LEU A 364 7.19 -12.39 8.98
C LEU A 364 7.39 -12.04 7.51
N HIS A 365 8.18 -12.82 6.79
CA HIS A 365 8.44 -12.57 5.38
C HIS A 365 7.17 -12.65 4.53
N ASN A 366 6.36 -13.68 4.73
CA ASN A 366 5.09 -13.85 4.02
C ASN A 366 4.11 -12.69 4.32
N LYS A 367 3.97 -12.33 5.59
CA LYS A 367 3.11 -11.19 6.01
C LYS A 367 3.60 -9.87 5.43
N GLN A 368 4.92 -9.61 5.45
CA GLN A 368 5.50 -8.38 4.93
C GLN A 368 5.31 -8.24 3.42
N GLN A 369 5.58 -9.30 2.65
CA GLN A 369 5.37 -9.29 1.20
C GLN A 369 3.93 -8.92 0.84
N PHE A 370 3.00 -9.47 1.59
CA PHE A 370 1.59 -9.22 1.34
C PHE A 370 1.19 -7.78 1.69
N ILE A 371 1.61 -7.27 2.85
CA ILE A 371 1.37 -5.88 3.25
C ILE A 371 1.92 -4.91 2.19
N ASP A 372 3.09 -5.20 1.64
CA ASP A 372 3.72 -4.40 0.60
C ASP A 372 2.95 -4.47 -0.73
N GLN A 373 2.44 -5.66 -1.11
CA GLN A 373 1.59 -5.81 -2.29
C GLN A 373 0.31 -4.99 -2.17
N LEU A 374 -0.36 -5.05 -1.01
CA LEU A 374 -1.57 -4.27 -0.75
C LEU A 374 -1.31 -2.76 -0.81
N LYS A 375 -0.28 -2.29 -0.10
CA LYS A 375 0.09 -0.86 -0.04
C LYS A 375 0.44 -0.28 -1.41
N ARG A 376 1.13 -1.07 -2.24
CA ARG A 376 1.58 -0.62 -3.57
C ARG A 376 0.58 -0.87 -4.70
N ASN A 377 -0.62 -1.37 -4.38
CA ASN A 377 -1.62 -1.78 -5.37
C ASN A 377 -1.06 -2.73 -6.46
N ARG A 378 -0.15 -3.62 -6.08
CA ARG A 378 0.54 -4.56 -6.97
C ARG A 378 0.04 -5.97 -6.70
N LEU A 379 -1.20 -6.24 -7.08
CA LEU A 379 -1.90 -7.46 -6.69
C LEU A 379 -1.85 -8.50 -7.81
N GLY A 380 -1.13 -9.59 -7.53
CA GLY A 380 -1.10 -10.78 -8.41
C GLY A 380 -2.03 -11.91 -7.94
N ALA A 381 -2.24 -12.05 -6.63
CA ALA A 381 -2.97 -13.17 -6.05
C ALA A 381 -4.38 -12.78 -5.59
N ARG A 382 -5.40 -13.56 -6.02
CA ARG A 382 -6.79 -13.39 -5.54
C ARG A 382 -7.02 -13.94 -4.15
N ARG A 383 -6.12 -14.78 -3.66
CA ARG A 383 -6.19 -15.42 -2.34
C ARG A 383 -4.84 -15.28 -1.64
N LEU A 384 -4.90 -14.96 -0.37
CA LEU A 384 -3.75 -14.86 0.51
C LEU A 384 -3.88 -15.82 1.67
N ASP A 385 -2.75 -16.42 2.09
CA ASP A 385 -2.59 -17.16 3.33
C ASP A 385 -1.80 -16.31 4.34
N GLU A 386 -2.44 -15.83 5.41
CA GLU A 386 -1.78 -15.07 6.50
C GLU A 386 -1.02 -15.96 7.49
N GLY A 387 -1.08 -17.28 7.32
CA GLY A 387 -0.54 -18.22 8.30
C GLY A 387 -1.48 -18.42 9.51
N ALA A 388 -1.18 -19.45 10.29
CA ALA A 388 -2.09 -19.89 11.36
C ALA A 388 -1.77 -19.29 12.74
N ILE A 389 -0.71 -18.50 12.92
CA ILE A 389 -0.17 -18.16 14.23
C ILE A 389 -0.18 -16.68 14.53
N SER A 390 -0.65 -16.34 15.73
CA SER A 390 -0.51 -15.03 16.35
C SER A 390 0.28 -15.12 17.66
N GLU A 391 0.75 -13.98 18.14
CA GLU A 391 1.45 -13.86 19.42
C GLU A 391 0.63 -14.42 20.60
N ASP A 392 -0.69 -14.29 20.53
CA ASP A 392 -1.61 -14.65 21.60
C ASP A 392 -2.12 -16.10 21.54
N SER A 393 -1.95 -16.81 20.41
CA SER A 393 -2.52 -18.15 20.22
C SER A 393 -1.51 -19.29 20.29
N GLY A 394 -0.21 -19.02 20.19
CA GLY A 394 0.83 -20.05 20.08
C GLY A 394 0.75 -20.82 18.75
N MET A 395 1.67 -21.78 18.57
CA MET A 395 1.66 -22.70 17.43
C MET A 395 0.74 -23.89 17.70
N ASN A 396 0.12 -24.44 16.64
CA ASN A 396 -0.42 -25.76 16.77
C ASN A 396 0.69 -26.81 16.78
N PHE A 397 0.39 -28.00 17.31
CA PHE A 397 1.39 -29.06 17.48
C PHE A 397 2.01 -29.51 16.14
N ALA A 398 1.20 -29.62 15.09
CA ALA A 398 1.65 -30.06 13.78
C ALA A 398 2.62 -29.05 13.12
N GLU A 399 2.31 -27.76 13.22
CA GLU A 399 3.19 -26.67 12.72
C GLU A 399 4.51 -26.62 13.50
N TRP A 400 4.43 -26.72 14.83
CA TRP A 400 5.61 -26.73 15.66
C TRP A 400 6.50 -27.95 15.36
N MET A 401 5.91 -29.14 15.18
CA MET A 401 6.64 -30.33 14.78
C MET A 401 7.29 -30.23 13.40
N ALA A 402 6.64 -29.56 12.43
CA ALA A 402 7.22 -29.30 11.11
C ALA A 402 8.49 -28.45 11.21
N VAL A 403 8.47 -27.42 12.08
CA VAL A 403 9.63 -26.55 12.35
C VAL A 403 10.76 -27.33 13.01
N VAL A 404 10.45 -28.08 14.06
CA VAL A 404 11.42 -28.86 14.84
C VAL A 404 12.05 -29.97 14.02
N SER A 405 11.33 -30.58 13.10
CA SER A 405 11.83 -31.62 12.20
C SER A 405 12.89 -31.17 11.19
N GLY A 406 13.15 -29.86 11.13
CA GLY A 406 14.23 -29.28 10.33
C GLY A 406 14.01 -29.31 8.83
N ASN A 407 12.77 -29.15 8.39
CA ASN A 407 12.46 -29.13 6.96
C ASN A 407 13.02 -27.84 6.30
N THR A 408 14.23 -27.96 5.73
CA THR A 408 14.90 -26.87 4.99
C THR A 408 14.11 -26.41 3.76
N ASP A 409 13.17 -27.22 3.30
CA ASP A 409 12.33 -26.95 2.15
C ASP A 409 11.41 -25.73 2.41
N LEU A 410 11.06 -25.45 3.68
CA LEU A 410 10.31 -24.24 4.06
C LEU A 410 11.09 -22.95 3.80
N LEU A 411 12.39 -22.93 4.07
CA LEU A 411 13.26 -21.78 3.77
C LEU A 411 13.45 -21.59 2.26
N GLN A 412 13.57 -22.70 1.54
CA GLN A 412 13.70 -22.67 0.07
C GLN A 412 12.39 -22.18 -0.57
N LYS A 413 11.25 -22.64 -0.07
CA LYS A 413 9.94 -22.18 -0.49
C LYS A 413 9.79 -20.66 -0.30
N ALA A 414 10.16 -20.11 0.85
CA ALA A 414 10.09 -18.68 1.11
C ALA A 414 10.94 -17.83 0.14
N LYS A 415 12.14 -18.32 -0.22
CA LYS A 415 12.99 -17.67 -1.23
C LYS A 415 12.37 -17.67 -2.61
N LEU A 416 11.77 -18.80 -3.02
CA LEU A 416 11.07 -18.93 -4.30
C LEU A 416 9.85 -18.01 -4.35
N GLU A 417 9.04 -17.98 -3.30
CA GLU A 417 7.87 -17.10 -3.19
C GLU A 417 8.25 -15.62 -3.25
N GLY A 418 9.37 -15.24 -2.61
CA GLY A 418 9.92 -13.88 -2.72
C GLY A 418 10.30 -13.51 -4.14
N ARG A 419 10.93 -14.42 -4.86
CA ARG A 419 11.29 -14.20 -6.27
C ARG A 419 10.07 -14.17 -7.19
N ILE A 420 9.08 -15.03 -6.94
CA ILE A 420 7.80 -15.05 -7.66
C ILE A 420 7.08 -13.71 -7.46
N ALA A 421 6.94 -13.24 -6.22
CA ALA A 421 6.29 -11.96 -5.92
C ALA A 421 6.97 -10.77 -6.60
N ALA A 422 8.31 -10.75 -6.66
CA ALA A 422 9.06 -9.73 -7.39
C ALA A 422 8.74 -9.75 -8.90
N LEU A 423 8.73 -10.94 -9.50
CA LEU A 423 8.42 -11.11 -10.93
C LEU A 423 6.96 -10.78 -11.25
N GLU A 424 6.00 -11.16 -10.38
CA GLU A 424 4.58 -10.79 -10.53
C GLU A 424 4.38 -9.28 -10.45
N SER A 425 5.13 -8.62 -9.57
CA SER A 425 5.14 -7.16 -9.49
C SER A 425 5.66 -6.52 -10.79
N GLU A 426 6.77 -7.02 -11.33
CA GLU A 426 7.30 -6.56 -12.61
C GLU A 426 6.30 -6.80 -13.76
N GLN A 427 5.67 -7.97 -13.80
CA GLN A 427 4.63 -8.31 -14.79
C GLN A 427 3.44 -7.36 -14.71
N THR A 428 2.98 -7.07 -13.49
CA THR A 428 1.85 -6.17 -13.28
C THR A 428 2.15 -4.76 -13.78
N ILE A 429 3.38 -4.25 -13.50
CA ILE A 429 3.81 -2.94 -14.02
C ILE A 429 3.84 -2.96 -15.54
N PHE A 430 4.40 -4.01 -16.14
CA PHE A 430 4.46 -4.15 -17.58
C PHE A 430 3.06 -4.16 -18.21
N MET A 431 2.13 -4.93 -17.66
CA MET A 431 0.75 -5.00 -18.14
C MET A 431 0.01 -3.67 -17.98
N ARG A 432 0.25 -2.95 -16.87
CA ARG A 432 -0.31 -1.61 -16.66
C ARG A 432 0.22 -0.62 -17.68
N THR A 433 1.54 -0.58 -17.92
CA THR A 433 2.15 0.29 -18.93
C THR A 433 1.59 0.01 -20.31
N ARG A 434 1.40 -1.28 -20.66
CA ARG A 434 0.78 -1.69 -21.92
C ARG A 434 -0.67 -1.22 -22.05
N HIS A 435 -1.46 -1.33 -20.98
CA HIS A 435 -2.85 -0.85 -20.97
C HIS A 435 -2.93 0.68 -21.06
N GLU A 436 -2.06 1.39 -20.34
CA GLU A 436 -1.95 2.86 -20.43
C GLU A 436 -1.56 3.29 -21.85
N ALA A 437 -0.61 2.59 -22.49
CA ALA A 437 -0.24 2.85 -23.88
C ALA A 437 -1.42 2.63 -24.85
N GLN A 438 -2.23 1.58 -24.63
CA GLN A 438 -3.42 1.30 -25.44
C GLN A 438 -4.48 2.42 -25.28
N SER A 439 -4.72 2.86 -24.07
CA SER A 439 -5.65 3.98 -23.79
C SER A 439 -5.15 5.29 -24.42
N GLN A 440 -3.84 5.57 -24.35
CA GLN A 440 -3.25 6.75 -24.99
C GLN A 440 -3.32 6.70 -26.52
N LEU A 441 -3.09 5.53 -27.11
CA LEU A 441 -3.22 5.33 -28.55
C LEU A 441 -4.64 5.65 -29.03
N GLN A 442 -5.65 5.09 -28.35
CA GLN A 442 -7.06 5.37 -28.67
C GLN A 442 -7.40 6.86 -28.55
N ARG A 443 -6.94 7.48 -27.47
CA ARG A 443 -7.12 8.90 -27.23
C ARG A 443 -6.46 9.76 -28.31
N TYR A 444 -5.21 9.50 -28.67
CA TYR A 444 -4.49 10.26 -29.67
C TYR A 444 -5.09 10.10 -31.07
N THR A 445 -5.53 8.89 -31.39
CA THR A 445 -6.26 8.64 -32.66
C THR A 445 -7.56 9.44 -32.74
N ALA A 446 -8.34 9.47 -31.64
CA ALA A 446 -9.55 10.27 -31.57
C ALA A 446 -9.26 11.79 -31.65
N GLU A 447 -8.20 12.25 -31.00
CA GLU A 447 -7.80 13.67 -31.04
C GLU A 447 -7.33 14.09 -32.44
N ILE A 448 -6.58 13.22 -33.16
CA ILE A 448 -6.22 13.47 -34.57
C ILE A 448 -7.48 13.65 -35.40
N GLY A 449 -8.47 12.76 -35.27
CA GLY A 449 -9.75 12.90 -35.99
C GLY A 449 -10.50 14.19 -35.68
N ARG A 450 -10.48 14.61 -34.41
CA ARG A 450 -11.08 15.91 -33.98
C ARG A 450 -10.34 17.10 -34.61
N ARG A 451 -8.98 17.05 -34.66
CA ARG A 451 -8.17 18.12 -35.27
C ARG A 451 -8.40 18.19 -36.77
N ASP A 452 -8.51 17.04 -37.45
CA ASP A 452 -8.83 17.00 -38.88
C ASP A 452 -10.19 17.63 -39.18
N ALA A 453 -11.23 17.24 -38.45
CA ALA A 453 -12.55 17.82 -38.58
C ALA A 453 -12.58 19.33 -38.32
N MET A 454 -11.80 19.81 -37.34
CA MET A 454 -11.68 21.23 -37.04
C MET A 454 -10.92 21.97 -38.14
N LEU A 455 -9.82 21.41 -38.65
CA LEU A 455 -9.03 21.99 -39.74
C LEU A 455 -9.87 22.15 -41.02
N GLU A 456 -10.70 21.17 -41.37
CA GLU A 456 -11.62 21.25 -42.53
C GLU A 456 -12.63 22.37 -42.36
N ARG A 457 -13.20 22.55 -41.17
CA ARG A 457 -14.16 23.65 -40.88
C ARG A 457 -13.48 25.02 -40.94
N LEU A 458 -12.29 25.15 -40.33
CA LEU A 458 -11.50 26.38 -40.39
C LEU A 458 -11.10 26.74 -41.80
N LYS A 459 -10.73 25.73 -42.60
CA LYS A 459 -10.35 25.91 -43.98
C LYS A 459 -11.54 26.43 -44.82
N ARG A 460 -12.74 25.86 -44.62
CA ARG A 460 -13.96 26.34 -45.33
C ARG A 460 -14.26 27.81 -45.01
N ASP A 461 -14.22 28.19 -43.73
CA ASP A 461 -14.43 29.58 -43.32
C ASP A 461 -13.34 30.51 -43.89
N TRP A 462 -12.07 30.04 -43.92
CA TRP A 462 -10.96 30.82 -44.47
C TRP A 462 -11.02 30.98 -45.98
N ASP A 463 -11.38 29.94 -46.72
CA ASP A 463 -11.55 29.98 -48.16
C ASP A 463 -12.70 30.92 -48.52
N TYR A 464 -13.85 30.85 -47.81
CA TYR A 464 -14.96 31.75 -47.97
C TYR A 464 -14.59 33.22 -47.73
N ILE A 465 -13.87 33.54 -46.66
CA ILE A 465 -13.43 34.91 -46.38
C ILE A 465 -12.49 35.44 -47.48
N ASN A 466 -11.61 34.60 -48.00
CA ASN A 466 -10.72 34.99 -49.10
C ASN A 466 -11.45 35.23 -50.42
N GLU A 467 -12.56 34.54 -50.65
CA GLU A 467 -13.42 34.76 -51.82
C GLU A 467 -14.21 36.05 -51.72
N VAL A 468 -14.92 36.30 -50.58
CA VAL A 468 -15.81 37.44 -50.41
C VAL A 468 -15.11 38.75 -50.02
N ALA A 469 -13.95 38.66 -49.39
CA ALA A 469 -13.16 39.79 -48.89
C ALA A 469 -11.64 39.55 -49.09
N PRO A 470 -11.14 39.44 -50.30
CA PRO A 470 -9.70 39.33 -50.54
C PRO A 470 -8.98 40.55 -49.92
N PRO A 471 -7.78 40.36 -49.33
CA PRO A 471 -6.99 41.43 -48.77
C PRO A 471 -6.48 42.36 -49.88
N ASP A 472 -6.50 43.68 -49.62
CA ASP A 472 -5.90 44.65 -50.51
C ASP A 472 -4.36 44.59 -50.55
N ALA A 473 -3.71 45.41 -51.38
CA ALA A 473 -2.24 45.47 -51.50
C ALA A 473 -1.49 45.79 -50.15
N LYS A 474 -2.22 46.28 -49.12
CA LYS A 474 -1.71 46.55 -47.77
C LYS A 474 -2.15 45.48 -46.75
N GLY A 475 -2.74 44.35 -47.21
CA GLY A 475 -3.24 43.27 -46.36
C GLY A 475 -4.51 43.60 -45.60
N LYS A 476 -5.25 44.64 -45.92
CA LYS A 476 -6.52 44.99 -45.28
C LYS A 476 -7.69 44.41 -46.05
N ARG A 477 -8.68 43.89 -45.30
CA ARG A 477 -9.95 43.38 -45.83
C ARG A 477 -11.07 44.42 -45.70
N ALA A 478 -12.04 44.37 -46.62
CA ALA A 478 -13.27 45.09 -46.46
C ALA A 478 -13.98 44.68 -45.16
N ASN A 479 -14.61 45.62 -44.46
CA ASN A 479 -15.35 45.34 -43.21
C ASN A 479 -16.81 45.79 -43.35
N PRO A 480 -17.69 45.00 -43.98
CA PRO A 480 -19.10 45.29 -44.15
C PRO A 480 -19.93 44.90 -42.93
N LEU A 481 -19.42 45.20 -41.73
CA LEU A 481 -20.11 44.92 -40.48
C LEU A 481 -21.47 45.62 -40.46
N ARG A 482 -22.52 44.87 -40.16
CA ARG A 482 -23.88 45.36 -39.95
C ARG A 482 -24.34 44.96 -38.57
N ILE A 483 -24.68 45.92 -37.74
CA ILE A 483 -25.26 45.70 -36.41
C ILE A 483 -26.71 46.07 -36.46
N ASP A 484 -27.58 45.25 -35.91
CA ASP A 484 -29.01 45.41 -35.94
C ASP A 484 -29.41 46.72 -35.28
N GLY A 485 -30.33 47.48 -36.00
CA GLY A 485 -30.78 48.79 -35.56
C GLY A 485 -29.90 49.98 -36.03
N VAL A 486 -28.91 49.73 -36.93
CA VAL A 486 -28.06 50.78 -37.53
C VAL A 486 -28.21 50.75 -39.05
N GLU A 487 -28.81 51.80 -39.65
CA GLU A 487 -28.97 51.90 -41.11
C GLU A 487 -27.77 52.55 -41.83
N SER A 488 -26.82 53.09 -41.07
CA SER A 488 -25.63 53.76 -41.61
C SER A 488 -24.59 52.78 -42.10
N ALA A 489 -23.85 53.05 -43.16
CA ALA A 489 -22.69 52.31 -43.60
C ALA A 489 -21.39 52.70 -42.84
N ASP A 490 -21.43 53.66 -41.93
CA ASP A 490 -20.29 54.12 -41.16
C ASP A 490 -19.94 53.11 -40.04
N ILE A 491 -18.74 52.61 -40.11
CA ILE A 491 -18.23 51.64 -39.14
C ILE A 491 -18.22 52.17 -37.69
N VAL A 492 -18.09 53.50 -37.53
CA VAL A 492 -18.12 54.14 -36.21
C VAL A 492 -19.50 54.10 -35.60
N ALA A 493 -20.55 54.22 -36.44
CA ALA A 493 -21.95 54.14 -36.02
C ALA A 493 -22.24 52.70 -35.47
N HIS A 494 -21.83 51.69 -36.19
CA HIS A 494 -21.93 50.29 -35.72
C HIS A 494 -21.14 50.04 -34.44
N GLY A 495 -19.97 50.65 -34.32
CA GLY A 495 -19.15 50.55 -33.08
C GLY A 495 -19.81 51.22 -31.87
N LYS A 496 -20.48 52.38 -32.07
CA LYS A 496 -21.25 53.01 -30.99
C LYS A 496 -22.41 52.12 -30.53
N ARG A 497 -23.10 51.50 -31.49
CA ARG A 497 -24.19 50.57 -31.18
C ARG A 497 -23.71 49.34 -30.43
N LEU A 498 -22.52 48.79 -30.76
CA LEU A 498 -21.92 47.70 -30.04
C LEU A 498 -21.60 48.04 -28.56
N VAL A 499 -21.07 49.25 -28.32
CA VAL A 499 -20.81 49.75 -26.95
C VAL A 499 -22.10 49.93 -26.15
N GLU A 500 -23.19 50.33 -26.81
CA GLU A 500 -24.52 50.45 -26.21
C GLU A 500 -25.08 49.05 -25.85
N ILE A 501 -24.98 48.08 -26.79
CA ILE A 501 -25.38 46.69 -26.56
C ILE A 501 -24.60 46.09 -25.36
N ASP A 502 -23.30 46.32 -25.28
CA ASP A 502 -22.48 45.84 -24.17
C ASP A 502 -22.98 46.31 -22.80
N ARG A 503 -23.51 47.49 -22.71
CA ARG A 503 -24.05 48.08 -21.47
C ARG A 503 -25.45 47.61 -21.11
N THR A 504 -26.22 47.17 -22.10
CA THR A 504 -27.66 46.93 -21.92
C THR A 504 -28.07 45.46 -22.05
N VAL A 505 -27.27 44.67 -22.76
CA VAL A 505 -27.61 43.29 -23.05
C VAL A 505 -27.36 42.38 -21.85
N ASN A 506 -28.28 41.44 -21.59
CA ASN A 506 -28.13 40.33 -20.67
C ASN A 506 -28.82 39.12 -21.30
N THR A 507 -28.03 38.18 -21.79
CA THR A 507 -28.54 37.01 -22.52
C THR A 507 -28.77 35.78 -21.62
N GLY A 508 -28.44 35.86 -20.33
CA GLY A 508 -28.66 34.75 -19.39
C GLY A 508 -27.97 33.42 -19.77
N ASP A 509 -26.77 33.49 -20.33
CA ASP A 509 -25.96 32.36 -20.85
C ASP A 509 -26.32 31.88 -22.27
N ASP A 510 -27.34 32.44 -22.93
CA ASP A 510 -27.66 32.13 -24.33
C ASP A 510 -26.89 33.00 -25.32
N TYR A 511 -26.81 32.55 -26.58
CA TYR A 511 -26.23 33.32 -27.67
C TYR A 511 -27.32 34.18 -28.35
N GLN A 512 -27.16 35.48 -28.36
CA GLN A 512 -28.03 36.39 -29.05
C GLN A 512 -27.34 36.95 -30.31
N LYS A 513 -28.00 36.83 -31.47
CA LYS A 513 -27.57 37.50 -32.71
C LYS A 513 -27.79 39.00 -32.59
N ILE A 514 -26.78 39.77 -32.93
CA ILE A 514 -26.79 41.24 -32.87
C ILE A 514 -26.40 41.91 -34.20
N GLY A 515 -26.09 41.11 -35.23
CA GLY A 515 -25.68 41.62 -36.53
C GLY A 515 -25.05 40.56 -37.41
N THR A 516 -24.43 41.03 -38.51
CA THR A 516 -23.74 40.18 -39.49
C THR A 516 -22.42 40.83 -39.96
N LEU A 517 -21.47 39.98 -40.34
CA LEU A 517 -20.22 40.35 -41.03
C LEU A 517 -20.07 39.40 -42.20
N PHE A 518 -20.31 39.86 -43.45
CA PHE A 518 -20.57 38.99 -44.59
C PHE A 518 -21.77 38.08 -44.26
N ASP A 519 -21.67 36.74 -44.51
CA ASP A 519 -22.70 35.78 -44.14
C ASP A 519 -22.52 35.25 -42.70
N PHE A 520 -21.47 35.67 -42.01
CA PHE A 520 -21.21 35.28 -40.63
C PHE A 520 -22.11 36.04 -39.66
N ARG A 521 -22.62 35.35 -38.64
CA ARG A 521 -23.44 35.95 -37.59
C ARG A 521 -22.57 36.60 -36.52
N ILE A 522 -22.91 37.81 -36.10
CA ILE A 522 -22.30 38.40 -34.89
C ILE A 522 -23.17 38.05 -33.70
N LEU A 523 -22.56 37.43 -32.70
CA LEU A 523 -23.24 36.99 -31.51
C LEU A 523 -22.67 37.66 -30.26
N VAL A 524 -23.55 37.85 -29.27
CA VAL A 524 -23.16 38.23 -27.90
C VAL A 524 -23.67 37.18 -26.90
N ARG A 525 -22.91 36.94 -25.84
CA ARG A 525 -23.28 36.09 -24.73
C ARG A 525 -22.85 36.73 -23.42
N THR A 526 -23.74 36.75 -22.43
CA THR A 526 -23.45 37.22 -21.08
C THR A 526 -22.99 36.04 -20.24
N GLU A 527 -21.76 36.07 -19.72
CA GLU A 527 -21.20 35.04 -18.82
C GLU A 527 -21.17 35.58 -17.38
N ARG A 528 -21.55 34.73 -16.42
CA ARG A 528 -21.37 35.01 -14.99
C ARG A 528 -20.01 34.53 -14.53
N MET A 529 -19.20 35.45 -14.04
CA MET A 529 -17.90 35.15 -13.47
C MET A 529 -17.91 35.45 -11.97
N GLN A 530 -17.34 34.55 -11.19
CA GLN A 530 -17.12 34.81 -9.77
C GLN A 530 -15.66 35.21 -9.57
N LYS A 531 -15.45 36.49 -9.21
CA LYS A 531 -14.10 37.00 -8.92
C LYS A 531 -14.13 37.63 -7.53
N ASP A 532 -13.24 37.20 -6.65
CA ASP A 532 -13.07 37.69 -5.26
C ASP A 532 -14.38 37.69 -4.43
N GLY A 533 -15.24 36.68 -4.65
CA GLY A 533 -16.53 36.55 -3.96
C GLY A 533 -17.67 37.39 -4.53
N LEU A 534 -17.43 38.23 -5.55
CA LEU A 534 -18.41 39.02 -6.24
C LEU A 534 -18.85 38.34 -7.56
N ALA A 535 -20.15 38.24 -7.79
CA ALA A 535 -20.69 37.78 -9.06
C ALA A 535 -20.66 38.96 -10.04
N LEU A 536 -19.79 38.86 -11.05
CA LEU A 536 -19.69 39.83 -12.15
C LEU A 536 -20.29 39.22 -13.41
N THR A 537 -21.03 40.01 -14.17
CA THR A 537 -21.51 39.66 -15.51
C THR A 537 -20.59 40.30 -16.54
N VAL A 538 -20.15 39.52 -17.52
CA VAL A 538 -19.28 39.99 -18.60
C VAL A 538 -19.89 39.56 -19.94
N ASN A 539 -20.04 40.51 -20.87
CA ASN A 539 -20.49 40.18 -22.21
C ASN A 539 -19.29 39.79 -23.09
N LYS A 540 -19.47 38.72 -23.85
CA LYS A 540 -18.54 38.25 -24.85
C LYS A 540 -19.13 38.33 -26.25
N PHE A 541 -18.38 38.91 -27.13
CA PHE A 541 -18.74 39.14 -28.54
C PHE A 541 -17.93 38.20 -29.43
N MET A 542 -18.59 37.64 -30.44
CA MET A 542 -17.98 36.66 -31.33
C MET A 542 -18.54 36.66 -32.72
N VAL A 543 -17.78 36.20 -33.68
CA VAL A 543 -18.21 35.92 -35.05
C VAL A 543 -18.42 34.42 -35.18
N GLU A 544 -19.61 34.02 -35.60
CA GLU A 544 -19.94 32.63 -35.86
C GLU A 544 -19.73 32.29 -37.33
N GLY A 545 -18.77 31.38 -37.61
CA GLY A 545 -18.48 30.89 -38.94
C GLY A 545 -19.58 30.02 -39.54
N LEU A 546 -19.44 29.63 -40.80
CA LEU A 546 -20.43 28.84 -41.56
C LEU A 546 -20.82 27.54 -40.87
N ASP A 547 -19.84 26.86 -40.29
CA ASP A 547 -20.03 25.61 -39.54
C ASP A 547 -20.17 25.83 -38.03
N GLY A 548 -20.50 27.03 -37.57
CA GLY A 548 -20.77 27.34 -36.19
C GLY A 548 -19.53 27.50 -35.29
N ILE A 549 -18.32 27.63 -35.85
CA ILE A 549 -17.14 28.02 -35.09
C ILE A 549 -17.26 29.45 -34.64
N LYS A 550 -17.02 29.73 -33.37
CA LYS A 550 -17.14 31.07 -32.80
C LYS A 550 -15.75 31.69 -32.61
N TYR A 551 -15.44 32.64 -33.50
CA TYR A 551 -14.16 33.36 -33.49
C TYR A 551 -14.26 34.58 -32.57
N THR A 552 -13.22 34.77 -31.76
CA THR A 552 -13.13 35.91 -30.84
C THR A 552 -11.82 36.64 -31.03
N PHE A 553 -11.84 37.92 -30.76
CA PHE A 553 -10.67 38.76 -30.59
C PHE A 553 -10.62 39.25 -29.14
N ASN A 554 -9.45 39.27 -28.49
CA ASN A 554 -9.33 39.64 -27.08
C ASN A 554 -10.28 38.87 -26.16
N ASN A 555 -10.37 37.55 -26.35
CA ASN A 555 -11.27 36.66 -25.58
C ASN A 555 -12.74 37.11 -25.56
N GLY A 556 -13.19 37.76 -26.63
CA GLY A 556 -14.56 38.24 -26.78
C GLY A 556 -14.89 39.57 -26.07
N HIS A 557 -13.94 40.17 -25.38
CA HIS A 557 -14.16 41.46 -24.74
C HIS A 557 -14.21 42.58 -25.77
N LEU A 558 -15.27 43.41 -25.69
CA LEU A 558 -15.44 44.56 -26.58
C LEU A 558 -14.43 45.66 -26.23
N ALA A 559 -13.87 46.31 -27.24
CA ALA A 559 -13.04 47.49 -27.04
C ALA A 559 -13.87 48.70 -26.64
N ALA A 560 -13.39 49.56 -25.77
CA ALA A 560 -14.09 50.77 -25.35
C ALA A 560 -14.22 51.80 -26.46
N GLU A 561 -13.26 51.84 -27.40
CA GLU A 561 -13.29 52.76 -28.53
C GLU A 561 -14.15 52.18 -29.67
N PRO A 562 -15.21 52.88 -30.13
CA PRO A 562 -16.20 52.36 -31.08
C PRO A 562 -15.62 51.81 -32.40
N LYS A 563 -14.66 52.50 -33.00
CA LYS A 563 -14.02 52.06 -34.24
C LYS A 563 -13.24 50.76 -34.05
N THR A 564 -12.51 50.65 -32.97
CA THR A 564 -11.75 49.46 -32.62
C THR A 564 -12.70 48.30 -32.30
N ALA A 565 -13.80 48.53 -31.57
CA ALA A 565 -14.82 47.55 -31.29
C ALA A 565 -15.36 46.89 -32.57
N ALA A 566 -15.74 47.69 -33.54
CA ALA A 566 -16.23 47.21 -34.83
C ALA A 566 -15.17 46.52 -35.69
N THR A 567 -13.90 46.94 -35.58
CA THR A 567 -12.81 46.37 -36.37
C THR A 567 -12.32 45.01 -35.80
N ASN A 568 -12.54 44.76 -34.52
CA ASN A 568 -12.06 43.53 -33.89
C ASN A 568 -12.75 42.25 -34.40
N PHE A 569 -13.94 42.35 -35.00
CA PHE A 569 -14.62 41.20 -35.60
C PHE A 569 -13.89 40.69 -36.85
N ILE A 570 -13.40 41.58 -37.73
CA ILE A 570 -12.57 41.15 -38.86
C ILE A 570 -11.22 40.59 -38.39
N ARG A 571 -10.64 41.22 -37.35
CA ARG A 571 -9.39 40.70 -36.75
C ARG A 571 -9.57 39.31 -36.13
N ALA A 572 -10.75 38.99 -35.60
CA ALA A 572 -11.05 37.64 -35.13
C ALA A 572 -10.98 36.60 -36.26
N LEU A 573 -11.44 36.94 -37.45
CA LEU A 573 -11.36 36.07 -38.62
C LEU A 573 -9.94 35.98 -39.18
N ASP A 574 -9.13 37.06 -39.13
CA ASP A 574 -7.72 37.02 -39.53
C ASP A 574 -6.82 36.12 -38.64
N THR A 575 -7.33 35.65 -37.52
CA THR A 575 -6.64 34.66 -36.67
C THR A 575 -6.73 33.22 -37.19
N ILE A 576 -7.63 32.92 -38.14
CA ILE A 576 -7.90 31.56 -38.64
C ILE A 576 -6.62 30.85 -39.11
N PRO A 577 -5.71 31.45 -39.91
CA PRO A 577 -4.48 30.76 -40.31
C PRO A 577 -3.61 30.37 -39.15
N SER A 578 -3.52 31.20 -38.12
CA SER A 578 -2.74 30.90 -36.90
C SER A 578 -3.36 29.75 -36.10
N LEU A 579 -4.68 29.67 -36.07
CA LEU A 579 -5.42 28.57 -35.46
C LEU A 579 -5.18 27.26 -36.23
N MET A 580 -5.25 27.30 -37.56
CA MET A 580 -4.97 26.16 -38.43
C MET A 580 -3.54 25.67 -38.19
N ALA A 581 -2.55 26.54 -38.18
CA ALA A 581 -1.15 26.18 -37.93
C ALA A 581 -0.96 25.54 -36.53
N THR A 582 -1.71 25.99 -35.53
CA THR A 582 -1.68 25.44 -34.18
C THR A 582 -2.24 24.01 -34.17
N TYR A 583 -3.43 23.77 -34.77
CA TYR A 583 -4.02 22.45 -34.85
C TYR A 583 -3.18 21.47 -35.67
N GLU A 584 -2.56 21.93 -36.78
CA GLU A 584 -1.63 21.11 -37.54
C GLU A 584 -0.38 20.70 -36.74
N LYS A 585 0.15 21.61 -35.94
CA LYS A 585 1.28 21.33 -35.03
C LYS A 585 0.90 20.29 -33.97
N GLU A 586 -0.26 20.44 -33.34
CA GLU A 586 -0.77 19.48 -32.37
C GLU A 586 -1.00 18.10 -33.02
N LYS A 587 -1.62 18.05 -34.19
CA LYS A 587 -1.83 16.82 -34.95
C LYS A 587 -0.49 16.13 -35.25
N LYS A 588 0.53 16.86 -35.71
CA LYS A 588 1.87 16.32 -35.99
C LYS A 588 2.49 15.73 -34.72
N GLN A 589 2.31 16.36 -33.57
CA GLN A 589 2.83 15.84 -32.30
C GLN A 589 2.13 14.52 -31.94
N PHE A 590 0.80 14.44 -31.96
CA PHE A 590 0.08 13.20 -31.69
C PHE A 590 0.49 12.08 -32.64
N THR A 591 0.61 12.36 -33.94
CA THR A 591 1.05 11.37 -34.93
C THR A 591 2.45 10.86 -34.68
N ARG A 592 3.35 11.71 -34.18
CA ARG A 592 4.74 11.33 -33.84
C ARG A 592 4.81 10.35 -32.68
N ASP A 593 3.90 10.46 -31.72
CA ASP A 593 3.94 9.67 -30.48
C ASP A 593 3.29 8.29 -30.66
N ILE A 594 2.42 8.10 -31.65
CA ILE A 594 1.70 6.84 -31.94
C ILE A 594 2.65 5.63 -32.06
N PRO A 595 3.73 5.65 -32.87
CA PRO A 595 4.61 4.48 -33.01
C PRO A 595 5.21 4.00 -31.69
N THR A 596 5.46 4.91 -30.75
CA THR A 596 5.98 4.57 -29.42
C THR A 596 4.94 3.75 -28.63
N PHE A 597 3.68 4.14 -28.67
CA PHE A 597 2.61 3.38 -28.01
C PHE A 597 2.39 2.03 -28.69
N GLU A 598 2.41 1.95 -30.01
CA GLU A 598 2.31 0.70 -30.76
C GLU A 598 3.44 -0.26 -30.39
N GLN A 599 4.67 0.22 -30.26
CA GLN A 599 5.81 -0.58 -29.83
C GLN A 599 5.63 -1.10 -28.40
N GLN A 600 5.14 -0.27 -27.47
CA GLN A 600 4.86 -0.68 -26.09
C GLN A 600 3.75 -1.72 -26.00
N ILE A 601 2.71 -1.61 -26.83
CA ILE A 601 1.60 -2.57 -26.91
C ILE A 601 2.05 -3.91 -27.49
N ALA A 602 2.91 -3.88 -28.50
CA ALA A 602 3.44 -5.10 -29.17
C ALA A 602 4.49 -5.83 -28.31
N ALA A 603 5.08 -5.18 -27.30
CA ALA A 603 6.09 -5.78 -26.47
C ALA A 603 5.54 -6.98 -25.68
N VAL A 604 6.35 -8.04 -25.56
CA VAL A 604 6.07 -9.23 -24.76
C VAL A 604 6.93 -9.19 -23.51
N TRP A 605 6.35 -9.55 -22.37
CA TRP A 605 7.11 -9.56 -21.12
C TRP A 605 8.14 -10.70 -21.12
N PRO A 606 9.45 -10.39 -20.96
CA PRO A 606 10.51 -11.37 -21.26
C PRO A 606 10.70 -12.43 -20.17
N LYS A 607 10.13 -12.25 -18.98
CA LYS A 607 10.34 -13.15 -17.83
C LYS A 607 9.14 -14.08 -17.54
N GLU A 608 8.22 -14.23 -18.47
CA GLU A 608 7.03 -15.06 -18.31
C GLU A 608 7.36 -16.53 -18.03
N GLU A 609 8.31 -17.09 -18.77
CA GLU A 609 8.74 -18.47 -18.59
C GLU A 609 9.50 -18.69 -17.28
N GLU A 610 10.31 -17.71 -16.82
CA GLU A 610 10.94 -17.74 -15.50
C GLU A 610 9.89 -17.80 -14.41
N LEU A 611 8.86 -16.95 -14.48
CA LEU A 611 7.77 -16.92 -13.51
C LEU A 611 7.01 -18.24 -13.46
N LYS A 612 6.66 -18.83 -14.62
CA LYS A 612 5.97 -20.13 -14.70
C LYS A 612 6.81 -21.24 -14.06
N ARG A 613 8.11 -21.29 -14.35
CA ARG A 613 9.04 -22.27 -13.78
C ARG A 613 9.11 -22.17 -12.27
N LEU A 614 9.30 -20.96 -11.72
CA LEU A 614 9.39 -20.76 -10.28
C LEU A 614 8.08 -21.09 -9.56
N LYS A 615 6.92 -20.81 -10.15
CA LYS A 615 5.62 -21.23 -9.63
C LYS A 615 5.49 -22.74 -9.55
N ALA A 616 5.86 -23.45 -10.60
CA ALA A 616 5.83 -24.92 -10.63
C ALA A 616 6.78 -25.52 -9.60
N GLU A 617 7.98 -24.93 -9.41
CA GLU A 617 8.94 -25.34 -8.40
C GLU A 617 8.39 -25.10 -6.97
N ALA A 618 7.78 -23.96 -6.70
CA ALA A 618 7.17 -23.66 -5.40
C ALA A 618 5.98 -24.60 -5.09
N GLU A 619 5.18 -24.96 -6.10
CA GLU A 619 4.10 -25.94 -5.93
C GLU A 619 4.65 -27.34 -5.64
N SER A 620 5.69 -27.78 -6.35
CA SER A 620 6.32 -29.09 -6.14
C SER A 620 6.90 -29.19 -4.73
N LEU A 621 7.55 -28.10 -4.27
CA LEU A 621 8.10 -28.01 -2.94
C LEU A 621 7.02 -28.01 -1.86
N THR A 622 5.89 -27.35 -2.12
CA THR A 622 4.73 -27.37 -1.23
C THR A 622 4.15 -28.78 -1.06
N ARG A 623 4.02 -29.53 -2.16
CA ARG A 623 3.57 -30.95 -2.11
C ARG A 623 4.56 -31.83 -1.34
N LYS A 624 5.87 -31.65 -1.57
CA LYS A 624 6.92 -32.37 -0.87
C LYS A 624 6.85 -32.12 0.65
N ILE A 625 6.73 -30.86 1.06
CA ILE A 625 6.57 -30.48 2.46
C ILE A 625 5.34 -31.14 3.09
N GLN A 626 4.21 -31.15 2.39
CA GLN A 626 2.97 -31.79 2.87
C GLN A 626 3.13 -33.30 3.01
N LEU A 627 3.80 -33.97 2.06
CA LEU A 627 4.06 -35.41 2.12
C LEU A 627 5.01 -35.75 3.24
N ASP A 628 6.09 -35.00 3.46
CA ASP A 628 7.04 -35.19 4.55
C ASP A 628 6.38 -35.03 5.94
N ILE A 629 5.47 -34.06 6.05
CA ILE A 629 4.68 -33.86 7.27
C ILE A 629 3.76 -35.06 7.52
N ALA A 630 3.05 -35.52 6.48
CA ALA A 630 2.15 -36.67 6.59
C ALA A 630 2.89 -37.97 6.93
N GLN A 631 4.04 -38.22 6.29
CA GLN A 631 4.88 -39.42 6.59
C GLN A 631 5.41 -39.40 8.02
N LYS A 632 5.93 -38.26 8.48
CA LYS A 632 6.41 -38.11 9.85
C LYS A 632 5.31 -38.25 10.90
N GLN A 633 4.11 -37.82 10.59
CA GLN A 633 2.92 -38.06 11.44
C GLN A 633 2.60 -39.56 11.54
N GLN A 634 2.65 -40.32 10.43
CA GLN A 634 2.42 -41.75 10.40
C GLN A 634 3.52 -42.52 11.13
N GLU A 635 4.80 -42.15 10.96
CA GLU A 635 5.91 -42.76 11.67
C GLU A 635 5.84 -42.51 13.19
N MET A 636 5.38 -41.36 13.63
CA MET A 636 5.16 -41.08 15.05
C MET A 636 4.00 -41.89 15.60
N GLN A 637 2.91 -42.03 14.89
CA GLN A 637 1.77 -42.87 15.29
C GLN A 637 2.19 -44.34 15.37
N ALA A 638 2.98 -44.81 14.42
CA ALA A 638 3.50 -46.18 14.44
C ALA A 638 4.45 -46.43 15.63
N LYS A 639 5.36 -45.50 15.96
CA LYS A 639 6.25 -45.60 17.11
C LYS A 639 5.56 -45.52 18.47
N THR A 640 4.42 -44.81 18.55
CA THR A 640 3.54 -44.78 19.75
C THR A 640 2.75 -46.05 19.90
N ALA A 641 2.40 -46.73 18.83
CA ALA A 641 1.72 -48.02 18.87
C ALA A 641 2.63 -49.17 19.31
N ASP A 642 3.94 -49.10 18.99
CA ASP A 642 4.91 -50.12 19.33
C ASP A 642 5.39 -50.04 20.80
N ASN A 643 5.32 -48.86 21.43
CA ASN A 643 5.64 -48.65 22.85
C ASN A 643 4.43 -48.80 23.81
N GLY A 644 3.25 -49.11 23.30
CA GLY A 644 1.99 -49.13 24.03
C GLY A 644 1.42 -50.53 24.33
N ASN A 645 2.27 -51.51 24.66
CA ASN A 645 1.76 -52.81 25.14
C ASN A 645 1.58 -52.76 26.65
N GLY A 646 0.45 -52.24 27.10
CA GLY A 646 0.07 -52.35 28.52
C GLY A 646 -0.88 -51.30 29.06
N LEU A 647 -2.04 -51.06 28.41
CA LEU A 647 -3.23 -50.55 29.11
C LEU A 647 -4.46 -50.79 28.22
N LYS A 648 -5.28 -51.73 28.61
CA LYS A 648 -6.61 -51.99 28.04
C LYS A 648 -7.45 -50.76 28.33
N ILE A 649 -7.93 -50.10 27.29
CA ILE A 649 -9.03 -49.16 27.38
C ILE A 649 -10.26 -49.87 26.77
N GLU A 650 -11.31 -50.02 27.58
CA GLU A 650 -12.61 -50.58 27.18
C GLU A 650 -13.24 -49.73 26.04
N ASN A 651 -13.87 -50.47 25.15
CA ASN A 651 -14.56 -49.96 23.97
C ASN A 651 -15.63 -48.90 24.32
N ALA A 652 -15.42 -47.69 23.81
CA ALA A 652 -16.57 -46.79 23.53
C ALA A 652 -16.96 -46.97 22.06
N GLU A 653 -18.20 -47.34 21.82
CA GLU A 653 -18.78 -47.57 20.51
C GLU A 653 -18.62 -46.32 19.62
N VAL A 654 -17.93 -46.49 18.51
CA VAL A 654 -17.88 -45.51 17.42
C VAL A 654 -19.18 -45.64 16.65
N VAL A 655 -20.06 -44.66 16.79
CA VAL A 655 -21.16 -44.46 15.86
C VAL A 655 -20.60 -43.86 14.60
N ASP A 656 -20.48 -44.70 13.57
CA ASP A 656 -20.15 -44.33 12.21
C ASP A 656 -21.32 -43.53 11.58
N GLU A 657 -21.33 -42.20 11.74
CA GLU A 657 -22.17 -41.36 10.94
C GLU A 657 -21.35 -40.84 9.77
N VAL A 658 -21.41 -41.59 8.67
CA VAL A 658 -20.83 -41.24 7.38
C VAL A 658 -21.59 -40.03 6.85
N VAL A 659 -21.05 -38.83 7.09
CA VAL A 659 -21.50 -37.63 6.40
C VAL A 659 -20.96 -37.69 4.97
N ARG A 660 -21.81 -38.07 4.04
CA ARG A 660 -21.58 -37.93 2.60
C ARG A 660 -21.46 -36.45 2.29
N PRO A 661 -20.48 -36.05 1.46
CA PRO A 661 -20.39 -34.66 1.01
C PRO A 661 -21.65 -34.34 0.19
N SER A 662 -22.42 -33.37 0.64
CA SER A 662 -23.52 -32.82 -0.13
C SER A 662 -22.96 -32.22 -1.40
N LYS A 663 -23.36 -32.72 -2.55
CA LYS A 663 -23.18 -32.10 -3.84
C LYS A 663 -23.82 -30.71 -3.78
N SER A 664 -23.01 -29.66 -3.77
CA SER A 664 -23.49 -28.34 -4.08
C SER A 664 -23.83 -28.31 -5.56
N GLU A 665 -25.14 -28.35 -5.86
CA GLU A 665 -25.63 -27.96 -7.17
C GLU A 665 -25.22 -26.51 -7.48
N PRO A 666 -24.84 -26.19 -8.73
CA PRO A 666 -24.55 -24.82 -9.09
C PRO A 666 -25.86 -24.01 -9.10
N LEU A 667 -25.96 -23.01 -8.24
CA LEU A 667 -26.98 -21.97 -8.33
C LEU A 667 -26.73 -21.12 -9.61
N SER A 668 -27.19 -21.66 -10.75
CA SER A 668 -27.29 -20.94 -12.01
C SER A 668 -28.70 -21.07 -12.57
N ALA A 669 -29.69 -20.61 -11.85
CA ALA A 669 -31.03 -20.40 -12.42
C ALA A 669 -31.88 -19.58 -11.48
N ALA A 670 -31.56 -18.30 -11.30
CA ALA A 670 -32.52 -17.29 -10.86
C ALA A 670 -31.89 -15.88 -10.89
N PHE A 671 -31.44 -15.43 -12.05
CA PHE A 671 -31.44 -13.99 -12.35
C PHE A 671 -31.77 -13.85 -13.84
N GLY A 672 -33.05 -13.57 -14.05
CA GLY A 672 -33.59 -13.11 -15.32
C GLY A 672 -32.94 -11.79 -15.71
N ASN A 673 -32.87 -11.58 -17.03
CA ASN A 673 -32.44 -10.38 -17.72
C ASN A 673 -32.69 -9.11 -16.92
N GLN A 674 -31.63 -8.50 -16.42
CA GLN A 674 -31.61 -7.09 -16.09
C GLN A 674 -30.46 -6.45 -16.85
N GLU A 675 -30.85 -5.38 -17.50
CA GLU A 675 -30.10 -4.48 -18.36
C GLU A 675 -28.66 -4.25 -17.91
N GLU A 676 -27.76 -4.15 -18.92
CA GLU A 676 -26.38 -3.71 -18.75
C GLU A 676 -26.31 -2.47 -17.86
N PRO A 677 -25.39 -2.45 -16.89
CA PRO A 677 -25.18 -1.24 -16.09
C PRO A 677 -24.68 -0.11 -17.01
N PRO A 678 -25.11 1.13 -16.79
CA PRO A 678 -24.69 2.26 -17.59
C PRO A 678 -23.16 2.40 -17.49
N GLU A 679 -22.52 2.53 -18.65
CA GLU A 679 -21.10 2.83 -18.80
C GLU A 679 -20.70 3.92 -17.80
N GLU A 680 -19.79 3.59 -16.89
CA GLU A 680 -19.09 4.56 -16.06
C GLU A 680 -18.39 5.55 -17.01
N ARG A 681 -18.87 6.79 -17.01
CA ARG A 681 -18.22 7.86 -17.72
C ARG A 681 -16.90 8.17 -17.00
N GLU A 682 -15.83 7.60 -17.48
CA GLU A 682 -14.50 8.10 -17.17
C GLU A 682 -14.49 9.61 -17.48
N HIS A 683 -14.12 10.41 -16.49
CA HIS A 683 -13.76 11.80 -16.69
C HIS A 683 -12.47 11.83 -17.51
N VAL A 684 -12.62 11.79 -18.83
CA VAL A 684 -11.52 12.00 -19.77
C VAL A 684 -11.06 13.44 -19.61
N VAL A 685 -9.97 13.63 -18.90
CA VAL A 685 -9.25 14.90 -18.88
C VAL A 685 -8.64 15.07 -20.26
N SER A 686 -9.22 15.95 -21.07
CA SER A 686 -8.65 16.32 -22.37
C SER A 686 -7.26 16.92 -22.17
N PRO A 687 -6.30 16.69 -23.08
CA PRO A 687 -5.01 17.39 -23.02
C PRO A 687 -5.23 18.90 -23.00
N PRO A 688 -4.38 19.66 -22.32
CA PRO A 688 -4.54 21.10 -22.26
C PRO A 688 -4.50 21.69 -23.68
N GLU A 689 -5.56 22.38 -24.04
CA GLU A 689 -5.57 23.17 -25.28
C GLU A 689 -4.57 24.31 -25.13
N SER A 690 -3.90 24.71 -26.22
CA SER A 690 -2.97 25.84 -26.18
C SER A 690 -3.71 27.11 -25.73
N ASP A 691 -3.06 27.96 -24.97
CA ASP A 691 -3.65 29.24 -24.50
C ASP A 691 -4.11 30.12 -25.66
N PHE A 692 -3.49 29.97 -26.83
CA PHE A 692 -3.88 30.63 -28.04
C PHE A 692 -5.30 30.20 -28.48
N ILE A 693 -5.61 28.90 -28.47
CA ILE A 693 -6.92 28.36 -28.84
C ILE A 693 -7.98 28.80 -27.84
N ARG A 694 -7.73 28.78 -26.54
CA ARG A 694 -8.64 29.25 -25.51
C ARG A 694 -9.03 30.70 -25.67
N ASN A 695 -8.10 31.55 -26.13
CA ASN A 695 -8.32 32.97 -26.27
C ASN A 695 -9.03 33.37 -27.58
N HIS A 696 -9.06 32.48 -28.58
CA HIS A 696 -9.54 32.81 -29.94
C HIS A 696 -10.74 31.99 -30.40
N ILE A 697 -11.05 30.88 -29.78
CA ILE A 697 -12.21 30.00 -30.09
C ILE A 697 -12.99 29.69 -28.82
N LEU A 698 -14.31 29.92 -28.85
CA LEU A 698 -15.25 29.41 -27.87
C LEU A 698 -15.77 28.05 -28.36
N LEU A 699 -15.18 26.96 -27.81
CA LEU A 699 -15.66 25.59 -28.09
C LEU A 699 -16.93 25.33 -27.28
N VAL A 700 -18.06 25.19 -27.98
CA VAL A 700 -19.32 24.75 -27.37
C VAL A 700 -19.26 23.25 -27.18
N ARG A 701 -19.24 22.76 -25.95
CA ARG A 701 -19.48 21.33 -25.66
C ARG A 701 -20.94 21.04 -26.04
N PRO A 702 -21.25 19.93 -26.75
CA PRO A 702 -22.64 19.58 -27.03
C PRO A 702 -23.37 19.41 -25.70
N ALA A 703 -24.54 20.06 -25.59
CA ALA A 703 -25.41 19.94 -24.42
C ALA A 703 -25.86 18.47 -24.31
N THR A 704 -25.46 17.80 -23.27
CA THR A 704 -26.04 16.50 -22.88
C THR A 704 -27.49 16.76 -22.53
N ASN A 705 -28.43 16.18 -23.28
CA ASN A 705 -29.86 16.21 -23.01
C ASN A 705 -30.16 15.69 -21.60
N MET A 706 -30.24 16.57 -20.64
CA MET A 706 -30.87 16.26 -19.35
C MET A 706 -32.37 16.22 -19.58
N LYS A 707 -32.96 15.04 -19.72
CA LYS A 707 -34.39 14.86 -19.55
C LYS A 707 -34.75 15.26 -18.11
N ALA A 708 -35.44 16.42 -18.00
CA ALA A 708 -36.03 16.86 -16.75
C ALA A 708 -37.06 15.81 -16.29
N LYS A 709 -36.77 15.13 -15.15
CA LYS A 709 -37.81 14.43 -14.40
C LYS A 709 -38.57 15.46 -13.58
N GLY A 710 -39.82 15.67 -13.93
CA GLY A 710 -40.74 16.49 -13.16
C GLY A 710 -40.99 15.90 -11.75
N PRO A 711 -41.43 16.72 -10.80
CA PRO A 711 -41.70 16.29 -9.43
C PRO A 711 -42.86 15.32 -9.39
N LYS A 712 -42.68 14.16 -8.75
CA LYS A 712 -43.78 13.32 -8.28
C LYS A 712 -44.13 13.74 -6.86
N ILE A 713 -45.43 14.05 -6.71
CA ILE A 713 -46.15 14.28 -5.45
C ILE A 713 -45.99 13.12 -4.50
#